data_4354a7aa83b3782839b2fe35ba126fa3
#
_entry.id   4354a7aa83b3782839b2fe35ba126fa3
#
_cell.length_a   1.000
_cell.length_b   1.000
_cell.length_c   1.000
_cell.angle_alpha   90.00
_cell.angle_beta   90.00
_cell.angle_gamma   90.00
#
_symmetry.space_group_name_H-M   'P 1'
#
loop_
_entity.id
_entity.type
_entity.pdbx_description
1 polymer ?
#
loop_
_entity_poly.entity_id
_entity_poly.type
_entity_poly.pdbx_seq_one_letter_code
_entity_poly.pdbx_strand_id
1 'polypeptide(L)'
;INVELDEKNNIIRGNETIIYTNNSPDILNYLWIQLDQNVRAKNSHGQLTSTNKMNNKMSFGSLKRMHDKMNFDGGFNLEMVSNLYGEKLTYKINETMMRIDLQKPLKKGQSFSFKIKYSYNINDRMKIGGRSGYEYFKEEENAIYTIAQFFPRMAVYNEVEGWQNKQFLGRGEFTLPFGDYKVSITVPADHIVAATGELKNPSTVLSKKQIIRLEKAKKNYTDPVIIVTQEEAEENEKTKSEAKKTWIFEAENVRDFGWASSRKFIWDGMAVDISGKNVMAYSYYPKEGNPLWEQYSTRVVAHSLKVYSKYTIDYIYPQATSVHAKQIGMEYPMICFNYGRPEKDGTYSKRTKYGMIGVIIHEVGHNFFPMIINSDERQWTWMDEGLNTFLQYLTEQEFERNYPSRRGPPLNIVQYMKGDKSGIVPIMTNSESILQFGNNAYGKPATALNILRETIMGRELFDYSFKTYSERWAFKHPTPADFFRTMEDASAVDLDWFWRGWFYTNDHVDISLDKVNWFKINTGNPDIENPIAKVKKENTNTFIGNTRNKSSINKTVTESNHKAVDFYTTYDPFLTDTLDREDYSKYLKNLSEDEKEILKSDKNYYEIHFSNIGGIVMPIILEFQYTDATSEIIRIPAEIWKRNSQQIKKIFILDKELNNVVLDPFSETADVDISNNHWPARAEATRFQLFKQRKNNKDNPMQRDIKAKEIIDIK
;
A
#
# COMPACT_ATOMS: atom_id res chain seq x y z
N ILE A 1 -27.03 -21.34 4.59
CA ILE A 1 -26.18 -22.24 3.79
C ILE A 1 -25.90 -23.48 4.61
N ASN A 2 -26.05 -24.67 4.01
CA ASN A 2 -25.57 -25.92 4.57
C ASN A 2 -24.47 -26.43 3.64
N VAL A 3 -23.28 -26.67 4.19
CA VAL A 3 -22.11 -27.14 3.42
C VAL A 3 -21.46 -28.34 4.10
N GLU A 4 -21.03 -29.28 3.28
CA GLU A 4 -20.35 -30.50 3.73
C GLU A 4 -19.00 -30.65 3.00
N LEU A 5 -17.95 -30.98 3.77
CA LEU A 5 -16.66 -31.38 3.26
C LEU A 5 -16.64 -32.93 3.08
N ASP A 6 -16.54 -33.36 1.84
CA ASP A 6 -16.18 -34.72 1.48
C ASP A 6 -14.64 -34.78 1.38
N GLU A 7 -13.99 -35.02 2.52
CA GLU A 7 -12.53 -35.03 2.62
C GLU A 7 -11.89 -36.15 1.76
N LYS A 8 -12.54 -37.31 1.67
CA LYS A 8 -12.04 -38.45 0.91
C LYS A 8 -11.87 -38.13 -0.58
N ASN A 9 -12.81 -37.39 -1.13
CA ASN A 9 -12.85 -37.06 -2.55
C ASN A 9 -12.40 -35.59 -2.83
N ASN A 10 -12.12 -34.78 -1.79
CA ASN A 10 -11.84 -33.35 -1.87
C ASN A 10 -12.95 -32.59 -2.63
N ILE A 11 -14.21 -32.80 -2.20
CA ILE A 11 -15.40 -32.16 -2.80
C ILE A 11 -16.13 -31.35 -1.73
N ILE A 12 -16.59 -30.14 -2.12
CA ILE A 12 -17.60 -29.40 -1.38
C ILE A 12 -18.97 -29.72 -1.97
N ARG A 13 -19.94 -30.05 -1.09
CA ARG A 13 -21.36 -30.16 -1.41
C ARG A 13 -22.12 -29.12 -0.60
N GLY A 14 -22.91 -28.31 -1.28
CA GLY A 14 -23.64 -27.25 -0.61
C GLY A 14 -25.06 -27.11 -1.10
N ASN A 15 -25.92 -26.62 -0.23
CA ASN A 15 -27.23 -26.10 -0.57
C ASN A 15 -27.46 -24.81 0.19
N GLU A 16 -28.08 -23.83 -0.46
CA GLU A 16 -28.39 -22.56 0.12
C GLU A 16 -29.81 -22.13 -0.19
N THR A 17 -30.35 -21.31 0.69
CA THR A 17 -31.58 -20.56 0.46
C THR A 17 -31.21 -19.08 0.51
N ILE A 18 -31.48 -18.37 -0.58
CA ILE A 18 -31.23 -16.93 -0.70
C ILE A 18 -32.59 -16.20 -0.60
N ILE A 19 -32.66 -15.19 0.25
CA ILE A 19 -33.77 -14.26 0.35
C ILE A 19 -33.23 -12.90 -0.08
N TYR A 20 -33.63 -12.43 -1.25
CA TYR A 20 -33.20 -11.15 -1.80
C TYR A 20 -34.34 -10.13 -1.70
N THR A 21 -34.06 -8.99 -1.07
CA THR A 21 -35.00 -7.86 -0.96
C THR A 21 -34.55 -6.72 -1.87
N ASN A 22 -35.44 -6.26 -2.75
CA ASN A 22 -35.15 -5.10 -3.60
C ASN A 22 -35.33 -3.80 -2.81
N ASN A 23 -34.23 -3.20 -2.40
CA ASN A 23 -34.22 -1.90 -1.70
C ASN A 23 -34.11 -0.71 -2.67
N SER A 24 -33.86 -0.97 -3.96
CA SER A 24 -33.76 0.09 -4.97
C SER A 24 -35.12 0.66 -5.36
N PRO A 25 -35.20 1.86 -5.95
CA PRO A 25 -36.44 2.39 -6.50
C PRO A 25 -36.90 1.66 -7.77
N ASP A 26 -36.02 0.90 -8.40
CA ASP A 26 -36.27 0.26 -9.68
C ASP A 26 -37.06 -1.05 -9.58
N ILE A 27 -37.74 -1.42 -10.66
CA ILE A 27 -38.44 -2.70 -10.79
C ILE A 27 -37.48 -3.71 -11.41
N LEU A 28 -37.13 -4.78 -10.68
CA LEU A 28 -36.20 -5.79 -11.15
C LEU A 28 -36.96 -6.95 -11.81
N ASN A 29 -36.61 -7.25 -13.06
CA ASN A 29 -37.18 -8.35 -13.83
C ASN A 29 -36.33 -9.62 -13.79
N TYR A 30 -35.10 -9.53 -13.31
CA TYR A 30 -34.13 -10.61 -13.18
C TYR A 30 -33.16 -10.30 -12.04
N LEU A 31 -32.48 -11.33 -11.57
CA LEU A 31 -31.39 -11.24 -10.61
C LEU A 31 -30.10 -11.74 -11.23
N TRP A 32 -28.95 -11.20 -10.78
CA TRP A 32 -27.63 -11.72 -11.12
C TRP A 32 -26.96 -12.39 -9.94
N ILE A 33 -26.41 -13.57 -10.19
CA ILE A 33 -25.67 -14.38 -9.23
C ILE A 33 -24.24 -14.54 -9.73
N GLN A 34 -23.27 -14.39 -8.85
CA GLN A 34 -21.85 -14.60 -9.12
C GLN A 34 -21.50 -16.06 -8.87
N LEU A 35 -20.89 -16.71 -9.84
CA LEU A 35 -20.39 -18.08 -9.80
C LEU A 35 -18.86 -18.08 -9.89
N ASP A 36 -18.21 -17.40 -8.93
CA ASP A 36 -16.76 -17.10 -9.04
C ASP A 36 -15.89 -18.38 -9.07
N GLN A 37 -16.35 -19.47 -8.48
CA GLN A 37 -15.67 -20.76 -8.57
C GLN A 37 -15.49 -21.23 -10.01
N ASN A 38 -16.35 -20.79 -10.94
CA ASN A 38 -16.24 -21.14 -12.36
C ASN A 38 -14.98 -20.62 -13.04
N VAL A 39 -14.23 -19.67 -12.44
CA VAL A 39 -12.89 -19.28 -12.91
C VAL A 39 -11.95 -20.51 -12.98
N ARG A 40 -12.25 -21.57 -12.21
CA ARG A 40 -11.49 -22.82 -12.14
C ARG A 40 -12.10 -23.93 -13.02
N ALA A 41 -13.18 -23.66 -13.70
CA ALA A 41 -13.73 -24.61 -14.66
C ALA A 41 -12.73 -24.82 -15.80
N LYS A 42 -12.70 -26.04 -16.34
CA LYS A 42 -11.86 -26.37 -17.48
C LYS A 42 -12.26 -25.48 -18.68
N ASN A 43 -11.27 -24.85 -19.30
CA ASN A 43 -11.45 -23.87 -20.39
C ASN A 43 -12.25 -22.61 -20.02
N SER A 44 -12.26 -22.20 -18.74
CA SER A 44 -12.87 -20.95 -18.32
C SER A 44 -12.25 -19.73 -19.02
N HIS A 45 -13.00 -18.62 -19.15
CA HIS A 45 -12.45 -17.37 -19.68
C HIS A 45 -11.19 -16.91 -18.91
N GLY A 46 -11.12 -17.10 -17.59
CA GLY A 46 -9.93 -16.82 -16.80
C GLY A 46 -8.70 -17.62 -17.25
N GLN A 47 -8.87 -18.87 -17.65
CA GLN A 47 -7.79 -19.69 -18.22
C GLN A 47 -7.44 -19.26 -19.66
N LEU A 48 -8.43 -19.02 -20.50
CA LEU A 48 -8.26 -18.68 -21.92
C LEU A 48 -7.63 -17.29 -22.11
N THR A 49 -7.94 -16.34 -21.25
CA THR A 49 -7.40 -14.97 -21.31
C THR A 49 -6.08 -14.80 -20.54
N SER A 50 -5.64 -15.81 -19.80
CA SER A 50 -4.39 -15.80 -19.05
C SER A 50 -3.20 -15.75 -19.99
N THR A 51 -2.37 -14.71 -19.87
CA THR A 51 -1.12 -14.58 -20.61
C THR A 51 0.05 -15.06 -19.77
N ASN A 52 0.85 -15.99 -20.32
CA ASN A 52 2.03 -16.53 -19.68
C ASN A 52 3.22 -16.50 -20.63
N LYS A 53 4.42 -16.23 -20.10
CA LYS A 53 5.65 -16.30 -20.85
C LYS A 53 6.32 -17.66 -20.65
N MET A 54 6.62 -18.36 -21.73
CA MET A 54 7.52 -19.52 -21.70
C MET A 54 8.97 -19.09 -21.91
N ASN A 55 9.86 -19.62 -21.11
CA ASN A 55 11.29 -19.46 -21.31
C ASN A 55 11.86 -20.71 -22.01
N ASN A 56 12.92 -20.54 -22.80
CA ASN A 56 13.60 -21.65 -23.48
C ASN A 56 14.16 -22.73 -22.53
N LYS A 57 14.25 -22.42 -21.23
CA LYS A 57 14.61 -23.37 -20.16
C LYS A 57 13.60 -23.23 -19.02
N MET A 58 12.93 -24.32 -18.71
CA MET A 58 11.98 -24.41 -17.61
C MET A 58 12.31 -25.60 -16.71
N SER A 59 12.02 -25.50 -15.40
CA SER A 59 12.09 -26.64 -14.50
C SER A 59 10.92 -27.60 -14.73
N PHE A 60 11.12 -28.89 -14.50
CA PHE A 60 10.06 -29.88 -14.53
C PHE A 60 8.90 -29.51 -13.58
N GLY A 61 9.20 -28.96 -12.41
CA GLY A 61 8.17 -28.50 -11.47
C GLY A 61 7.32 -27.36 -12.01
N SER A 62 7.91 -26.43 -12.79
CA SER A 62 7.12 -25.36 -13.45
C SER A 62 6.23 -25.92 -14.56
N LEU A 63 6.76 -26.83 -15.37
CA LEU A 63 5.99 -27.48 -16.44
C LEU A 63 4.84 -28.33 -15.84
N LYS A 64 5.13 -29.12 -14.79
CA LYS A 64 4.11 -29.92 -14.10
C LYS A 64 2.97 -29.06 -13.57
N ARG A 65 3.26 -27.92 -12.92
CA ARG A 65 2.22 -26.99 -12.45
C ARG A 65 1.34 -26.46 -13.58
N MET A 66 1.91 -26.22 -14.76
CA MET A 66 1.10 -25.82 -15.94
C MET A 66 0.14 -26.95 -16.33
N HIS A 67 0.62 -28.18 -16.42
CA HIS A 67 -0.23 -29.36 -16.72
C HIS A 67 -1.31 -29.59 -15.65
N ASP A 68 -0.95 -29.53 -14.36
CA ASP A 68 -1.89 -29.70 -13.26
C ASP A 68 -3.02 -28.64 -13.34
N LYS A 69 -2.66 -27.38 -13.62
CA LYS A 69 -3.62 -26.27 -13.75
C LYS A 69 -4.55 -26.45 -14.96
N MET A 70 -4.03 -26.87 -16.11
CA MET A 70 -4.82 -27.07 -17.33
C MET A 70 -5.78 -28.26 -17.24
N ASN A 71 -5.45 -29.29 -16.45
CA ASN A 71 -6.25 -30.49 -16.34
C ASN A 71 -7.27 -30.47 -15.19
N PHE A 72 -7.18 -29.49 -14.30
CA PHE A 72 -8.10 -29.35 -13.17
C PHE A 72 -9.43 -28.75 -13.62
N ASP A 73 -10.53 -29.34 -13.14
CA ASP A 73 -11.89 -28.81 -13.30
C ASP A 73 -12.51 -28.59 -11.93
N GLY A 74 -12.58 -27.34 -11.50
CA GLY A 74 -13.07 -26.93 -10.19
C GLY A 74 -14.27 -25.99 -10.26
N GLY A 75 -14.95 -25.89 -11.40
CA GLY A 75 -16.18 -25.11 -11.55
C GLY A 75 -17.36 -25.68 -10.78
N PHE A 76 -18.39 -24.87 -10.53
CA PHE A 76 -19.62 -25.32 -9.93
C PHE A 76 -20.36 -26.34 -10.81
N ASN A 77 -20.76 -27.45 -10.20
CA ASN A 77 -21.82 -28.32 -10.70
C ASN A 77 -23.12 -27.90 -10.00
N LEU A 78 -24.02 -27.20 -10.72
CA LEU A 78 -25.32 -26.79 -10.20
C LEU A 78 -26.33 -27.92 -10.37
N GLU A 79 -26.69 -28.55 -9.28
CA GLU A 79 -27.63 -29.67 -9.29
C GLU A 79 -29.10 -29.21 -9.36
N MET A 80 -29.41 -28.06 -8.73
CA MET A 80 -30.78 -27.52 -8.70
C MET A 80 -30.75 -26.00 -8.50
N VAL A 81 -31.57 -25.28 -9.25
CA VAL A 81 -31.93 -23.88 -9.02
C VAL A 81 -33.47 -23.82 -9.03
N SER A 82 -34.10 -23.55 -7.90
CA SER A 82 -35.56 -23.66 -7.73
C SER A 82 -36.12 -22.57 -6.80
N ASN A 83 -37.43 -22.34 -6.85
CA ASN A 83 -38.13 -21.61 -5.83
C ASN A 83 -38.25 -22.44 -4.53
N LEU A 84 -38.87 -21.87 -3.49
CA LEU A 84 -39.03 -22.58 -2.19
C LEU A 84 -39.88 -23.84 -2.28
N TYR A 85 -40.75 -23.97 -3.28
CA TYR A 85 -41.63 -25.13 -3.52
C TYR A 85 -40.96 -26.25 -4.31
N GLY A 86 -39.70 -26.03 -4.78
CA GLY A 86 -38.97 -27.01 -5.58
C GLY A 86 -39.20 -26.87 -7.09
N GLU A 87 -39.97 -25.89 -7.54
CA GLU A 87 -40.16 -25.64 -8.96
C GLU A 87 -38.90 -25.01 -9.58
N LYS A 88 -38.46 -25.55 -10.69
CA LYS A 88 -37.25 -25.10 -11.40
C LYS A 88 -37.39 -23.68 -11.91
N LEU A 89 -36.40 -22.85 -11.65
CA LEU A 89 -36.31 -21.47 -12.17
C LEU A 89 -35.65 -21.44 -13.54
N THR A 90 -36.05 -20.44 -14.35
CA THR A 90 -35.39 -20.15 -15.65
C THR A 90 -34.12 -19.35 -15.38
N TYR A 91 -32.98 -19.89 -15.80
CA TYR A 91 -31.70 -19.19 -15.65
C TYR A 91 -30.79 -19.40 -16.86
N LYS A 92 -29.82 -18.51 -17.01
CA LYS A 92 -28.74 -18.59 -18.01
C LYS A 92 -27.41 -18.39 -17.31
N ILE A 93 -26.43 -19.23 -17.61
CA ILE A 93 -25.04 -19.09 -17.15
C ILE A 93 -24.20 -18.55 -18.29
N ASN A 94 -23.43 -17.51 -18.00
CA ASN A 94 -22.36 -17.01 -18.84
C ASN A 94 -21.09 -16.97 -17.98
N GLU A 95 -20.27 -18.03 -18.09
CA GLU A 95 -19.02 -18.21 -17.35
C GLU A 95 -19.19 -18.08 -15.83
N THR A 96 -18.70 -16.99 -15.23
CA THR A 96 -18.77 -16.72 -13.77
C THR A 96 -20.04 -15.98 -13.35
N MET A 97 -21.00 -15.79 -14.24
CA MET A 97 -22.25 -15.08 -13.93
C MET A 97 -23.48 -15.92 -14.31
N MET A 98 -24.48 -15.91 -13.44
CA MET A 98 -25.78 -16.55 -13.70
C MET A 98 -26.89 -15.51 -13.57
N ARG A 99 -27.72 -15.39 -14.61
CA ARG A 99 -28.94 -14.59 -14.60
C ARG A 99 -30.13 -15.48 -14.32
N ILE A 100 -30.96 -15.12 -13.34
CA ILE A 100 -32.24 -15.76 -13.02
C ILE A 100 -33.36 -14.82 -13.45
N ASP A 101 -34.21 -15.23 -14.39
CA ASP A 101 -35.37 -14.47 -14.84
C ASP A 101 -36.52 -14.65 -13.86
N LEU A 102 -37.10 -13.54 -13.38
CA LEU A 102 -38.20 -13.56 -12.42
C LEU A 102 -39.55 -13.73 -13.14
N GLN A 103 -40.38 -14.65 -12.66
CA GLN A 103 -41.73 -14.81 -13.17
C GLN A 103 -42.65 -13.57 -12.95
N LYS A 104 -42.36 -12.86 -11.85
CA LYS A 104 -43.02 -11.59 -11.54
C LYS A 104 -41.96 -10.55 -11.23
N PRO A 105 -42.10 -9.32 -11.76
CA PRO A 105 -41.19 -8.22 -11.44
C PRO A 105 -41.13 -7.94 -9.95
N LEU A 106 -39.94 -7.72 -9.42
CA LEU A 106 -39.68 -7.45 -8.01
C LEU A 106 -39.63 -5.93 -7.77
N LYS A 107 -40.68 -5.39 -7.14
CA LYS A 107 -40.76 -3.95 -6.81
C LYS A 107 -39.99 -3.63 -5.55
N LYS A 108 -39.75 -2.34 -5.31
CA LYS A 108 -39.13 -1.83 -4.08
C LYS A 108 -39.82 -2.41 -2.82
N GLY A 109 -38.99 -2.90 -1.88
CA GLY A 109 -39.44 -3.49 -0.62
C GLY A 109 -39.97 -4.93 -0.73
N GLN A 110 -40.05 -5.49 -1.92
CA GLN A 110 -40.47 -6.88 -2.11
C GLN A 110 -39.25 -7.81 -2.04
N SER A 111 -39.50 -9.04 -1.57
CA SER A 111 -38.49 -10.09 -1.48
C SER A 111 -38.80 -11.26 -2.42
N PHE A 112 -37.75 -11.88 -2.91
CA PHE A 112 -37.80 -13.13 -3.67
C PHE A 112 -36.88 -14.17 -3.04
N SER A 113 -37.39 -15.39 -2.82
CA SER A 113 -36.65 -16.46 -2.17
C SER A 113 -36.47 -17.64 -3.12
N PHE A 114 -35.25 -18.19 -3.18
CA PHE A 114 -34.92 -19.31 -4.04
C PHE A 114 -33.82 -20.18 -3.42
N LYS A 115 -33.65 -21.37 -3.98
CA LYS A 115 -32.67 -22.38 -3.52
C LYS A 115 -31.73 -22.74 -4.63
N ILE A 116 -30.45 -22.95 -4.25
CA ILE A 116 -29.42 -23.51 -5.13
C ILE A 116 -28.77 -24.68 -4.42
N LYS A 117 -28.65 -25.82 -5.14
CA LYS A 117 -27.87 -27.00 -4.71
C LYS A 117 -26.71 -27.15 -5.66
N TYR A 118 -25.52 -27.32 -5.11
CA TYR A 118 -24.28 -27.30 -5.87
C TYR A 118 -23.20 -28.21 -5.26
N SER A 119 -22.20 -28.54 -6.10
CA SER A 119 -20.96 -29.18 -5.68
C SER A 119 -19.79 -28.69 -6.53
N TYR A 120 -18.56 -28.85 -6.05
CA TYR A 120 -17.35 -28.62 -6.83
C TYR A 120 -16.14 -29.34 -6.24
N ASN A 121 -15.10 -29.58 -7.09
CA ASN A 121 -13.84 -30.17 -6.67
C ASN A 121 -12.92 -29.13 -6.02
N ILE A 122 -12.40 -29.43 -4.83
CA ILE A 122 -11.47 -28.56 -4.10
C ILE A 122 -10.07 -28.68 -4.73
N ASN A 123 -9.45 -27.58 -5.08
CA ASN A 123 -8.11 -27.56 -5.65
C ASN A 123 -7.02 -27.75 -4.58
N ASP A 124 -5.99 -28.54 -4.93
CA ASP A 124 -4.70 -28.53 -4.22
C ASP A 124 -4.04 -27.16 -4.48
N ARG A 125 -4.06 -26.30 -3.47
CA ARG A 125 -3.60 -24.92 -3.58
C ARG A 125 -2.09 -24.83 -3.86
N MET A 126 -1.33 -25.81 -3.42
CA MET A 126 0.11 -25.85 -3.65
C MET A 126 0.49 -26.23 -5.09
N LYS A 127 -0.40 -26.90 -5.81
CA LYS A 127 -0.20 -27.26 -7.23
C LYS A 127 -0.87 -26.28 -8.19
N ILE A 128 -2.10 -25.92 -7.90
CA ILE A 128 -2.96 -25.12 -8.81
C ILE A 128 -2.94 -23.65 -8.47
N GLY A 129 -2.70 -23.31 -7.20
CA GLY A 129 -2.79 -21.94 -6.69
C GLY A 129 -4.22 -21.53 -6.37
N GLY A 130 -4.44 -20.23 -6.20
CA GLY A 130 -5.73 -19.59 -5.94
C GLY A 130 -5.96 -19.26 -4.47
N ARG A 131 -7.09 -18.56 -4.23
CA ARG A 131 -7.45 -17.96 -2.93
C ARG A 131 -8.04 -19.00 -1.96
N SER A 132 -8.62 -20.09 -2.49
CA SER A 132 -9.29 -21.16 -1.77
C SER A 132 -8.71 -22.52 -2.18
N GLY A 133 -8.87 -23.54 -1.36
CA GLY A 133 -8.40 -24.89 -1.63
C GLY A 133 -7.81 -25.56 -0.39
N TYR A 134 -6.97 -26.57 -0.59
CA TYR A 134 -6.30 -27.26 0.53
C TYR A 134 -4.79 -27.27 0.39
N GLU A 135 -4.08 -27.35 1.54
CA GLU A 135 -2.67 -27.69 1.66
C GLU A 135 -2.57 -29.09 2.28
N TYR A 136 -1.87 -30.02 1.61
CA TYR A 136 -1.68 -31.38 2.10
C TYR A 136 -0.32 -31.56 2.76
N PHE A 137 -0.30 -32.09 3.98
CA PHE A 137 0.88 -32.44 4.76
C PHE A 137 1.14 -33.94 4.63
N LYS A 138 2.15 -34.26 3.84
CA LYS A 138 2.43 -35.66 3.46
C LYS A 138 2.89 -36.54 4.62
N GLU A 139 3.63 -35.93 5.57
CA GLU A 139 4.24 -36.68 6.69
C GLU A 139 3.14 -37.18 7.66
N GLU A 140 2.09 -36.39 7.90
CA GLU A 140 0.97 -36.75 8.78
C GLU A 140 -0.28 -37.16 8.01
N GLU A 141 -0.24 -37.14 6.69
CA GLU A 141 -1.37 -37.41 5.79
C GLU A 141 -2.63 -36.63 6.16
N ASN A 142 -2.48 -35.35 6.51
CA ASN A 142 -3.54 -34.43 6.87
C ASN A 142 -3.57 -33.21 5.96
N ALA A 143 -4.70 -32.49 5.97
CA ALA A 143 -4.86 -31.29 5.17
C ALA A 143 -5.36 -30.11 6.01
N ILE A 144 -4.98 -28.89 5.58
CA ILE A 144 -5.65 -27.65 5.97
C ILE A 144 -6.50 -27.20 4.79
N TYR A 145 -7.81 -27.09 5.02
CA TYR A 145 -8.77 -26.56 4.07
C TYR A 145 -9.01 -25.09 4.37
N THR A 146 -8.84 -24.22 3.36
CA THR A 146 -9.22 -22.81 3.37
C THR A 146 -10.26 -22.62 2.29
N ILE A 147 -11.50 -22.36 2.66
CA ILE A 147 -12.66 -22.44 1.79
C ILE A 147 -13.32 -21.07 1.69
N ALA A 148 -13.37 -20.54 0.49
CA ALA A 148 -13.98 -19.26 0.16
C ALA A 148 -14.48 -19.28 -1.30
N GLN A 149 -15.33 -18.32 -1.68
CA GLN A 149 -16.08 -18.35 -2.94
C GLN A 149 -16.81 -19.68 -3.18
N PHE A 150 -17.21 -20.34 -2.09
CA PHE A 150 -17.67 -21.73 -2.08
C PHE A 150 -19.16 -21.90 -2.36
N PHE A 151 -19.89 -20.81 -2.53
CA PHE A 151 -21.33 -20.78 -2.79
C PHE A 151 -21.65 -19.71 -3.85
N PRO A 152 -22.73 -19.85 -4.63
CA PRO A 152 -23.24 -18.82 -5.52
C PRO A 152 -23.64 -17.56 -4.76
N ARG A 153 -23.17 -16.38 -5.16
CA ARG A 153 -23.33 -15.12 -4.41
C ARG A 153 -24.16 -14.11 -5.17
N MET A 154 -25.01 -13.34 -4.47
CA MET A 154 -25.73 -12.23 -5.09
C MET A 154 -24.77 -11.18 -5.68
N ALA A 155 -25.08 -10.65 -6.85
CA ALA A 155 -24.41 -9.47 -7.38
C ALA A 155 -24.97 -8.19 -6.73
N VAL A 156 -24.17 -7.12 -6.67
CA VAL A 156 -24.62 -5.79 -6.23
C VAL A 156 -25.50 -5.17 -7.30
N TYR A 157 -26.55 -4.49 -6.87
CA TYR A 157 -27.34 -3.55 -7.68
C TYR A 157 -27.24 -2.15 -7.04
N ASN A 158 -26.69 -1.20 -7.78
CA ASN A 158 -26.53 0.18 -7.30
C ASN A 158 -26.83 1.23 -8.37
N GLU A 159 -26.80 2.51 -7.99
CA GLU A 159 -27.13 3.64 -8.85
C GLU A 159 -26.02 3.99 -9.86
N VAL A 160 -24.82 3.48 -9.70
CA VAL A 160 -23.67 3.80 -10.58
C VAL A 160 -23.73 2.99 -11.86
N GLU A 161 -23.93 1.67 -11.75
CA GLU A 161 -23.91 0.75 -12.91
C GLU A 161 -25.14 -0.14 -13.01
N GLY A 162 -26.09 -0.04 -12.09
CA GLY A 162 -27.15 -1.03 -11.97
C GLY A 162 -26.56 -2.36 -11.45
N TRP A 163 -26.77 -3.46 -12.16
CA TRP A 163 -26.19 -4.75 -11.80
C TRP A 163 -24.69 -4.82 -12.04
N GLN A 164 -23.93 -5.15 -11.02
CA GLN A 164 -22.50 -5.44 -11.09
C GLN A 164 -22.30 -6.87 -11.60
N ASN A 165 -22.33 -7.04 -12.92
CA ASN A 165 -22.31 -8.36 -13.57
C ASN A 165 -21.03 -8.63 -14.37
N LYS A 166 -19.92 -8.01 -14.00
CA LYS A 166 -18.61 -8.24 -14.62
C LYS A 166 -18.08 -9.63 -14.30
N GLN A 167 -17.47 -10.29 -15.28
CA GLN A 167 -16.85 -11.59 -15.10
C GLN A 167 -15.71 -11.57 -14.09
N PHE A 168 -15.56 -12.63 -13.30
CA PHE A 168 -14.39 -12.86 -12.48
C PHE A 168 -13.29 -13.54 -13.30
N LEU A 169 -12.22 -12.81 -13.60
CA LEU A 169 -11.09 -13.32 -14.38
C LEU A 169 -9.86 -13.62 -13.50
N GLY A 170 -9.94 -13.29 -12.21
CA GLY A 170 -8.95 -13.66 -11.20
C GLY A 170 -8.06 -12.54 -10.66
N ARG A 171 -8.14 -11.32 -11.21
CA ARG A 171 -7.38 -10.15 -10.68
C ARG A 171 -8.27 -9.19 -9.90
N GLY A 172 -9.29 -8.63 -10.53
CA GLY A 172 -10.29 -7.83 -9.83
C GLY A 172 -11.03 -8.71 -8.82
N GLU A 173 -11.11 -8.30 -7.56
CA GLU A 173 -11.69 -9.11 -6.52
C GLU A 173 -13.21 -9.11 -6.54
N PHE A 174 -13.91 -8.66 -5.50
CA PHE A 174 -15.33 -8.91 -5.41
C PHE A 174 -16.12 -7.62 -5.13
N THR A 175 -17.34 -7.56 -5.65
CA THR A 175 -18.35 -6.57 -5.28
C THR A 175 -19.59 -7.33 -4.88
N LEU A 176 -19.96 -7.27 -3.59
CA LEU A 176 -21.00 -8.10 -3.00
C LEU A 176 -21.92 -7.25 -2.10
N PRO A 177 -23.24 -7.50 -2.10
CA PRO A 177 -24.15 -6.82 -1.19
C PRO A 177 -23.98 -7.33 0.24
N PHE A 178 -24.33 -6.49 1.22
CA PHE A 178 -24.42 -6.90 2.60
C PHE A 178 -25.65 -7.78 2.84
N GLY A 179 -25.52 -8.75 3.75
CA GLY A 179 -26.60 -9.64 4.15
C GLY A 179 -26.26 -10.38 5.44
N ASP A 180 -27.26 -11.11 5.95
CA ASP A 180 -27.13 -11.97 7.11
C ASP A 180 -26.91 -13.42 6.68
N TYR A 181 -26.01 -14.11 7.35
CA TYR A 181 -25.61 -15.47 7.01
C TYR A 181 -25.81 -16.39 8.20
N LYS A 182 -26.48 -17.53 7.97
CA LYS A 182 -26.49 -18.68 8.85
C LYS A 182 -25.90 -19.86 8.10
N VAL A 183 -24.76 -20.34 8.56
CA VAL A 183 -24.00 -21.37 7.85
C VAL A 183 -23.73 -22.57 8.75
N SER A 184 -24.19 -23.75 8.28
CA SER A 184 -23.92 -25.03 8.90
C SER A 184 -22.82 -25.73 8.13
N ILE A 185 -21.68 -25.97 8.78
CA ILE A 185 -20.47 -26.58 8.18
C ILE A 185 -20.28 -27.97 8.76
N THR A 186 -20.46 -28.98 7.92
CA THR A 186 -20.30 -30.41 8.31
C THR A 186 -18.93 -30.90 7.84
N VAL A 187 -18.10 -31.30 8.79
CA VAL A 187 -16.73 -31.77 8.59
C VAL A 187 -16.46 -33.05 9.42
N PRO A 188 -15.33 -33.74 9.21
CA PRO A 188 -14.92 -34.84 10.10
C PRO A 188 -14.94 -34.41 11.57
N ALA A 189 -15.31 -35.31 12.47
CA ALA A 189 -15.58 -34.99 13.88
C ALA A 189 -14.33 -34.53 14.66
N ASP A 190 -13.14 -34.82 14.16
CA ASP A 190 -11.84 -34.43 14.69
C ASP A 190 -11.28 -33.12 14.09
N HIS A 191 -11.99 -32.47 13.16
CA HIS A 191 -11.63 -31.17 12.65
C HIS A 191 -12.05 -30.06 13.61
N ILE A 192 -11.21 -29.02 13.68
CA ILE A 192 -11.50 -27.71 14.27
C ILE A 192 -11.82 -26.74 13.13
N VAL A 193 -12.86 -25.92 13.29
CA VAL A 193 -13.35 -25.01 12.24
C VAL A 193 -13.24 -23.56 12.71
N ALA A 194 -12.69 -22.72 11.83
CA ALA A 194 -12.72 -21.27 11.90
C ALA A 194 -13.63 -20.75 10.79
N ALA A 195 -14.43 -19.72 11.05
CA ALA A 195 -15.33 -19.15 10.03
C ALA A 195 -15.67 -17.68 10.29
N THR A 196 -16.22 -17.05 9.25
CA THR A 196 -16.96 -15.79 9.36
C THR A 196 -18.08 -15.93 10.38
N GLY A 197 -18.26 -14.93 11.25
CA GLY A 197 -19.34 -14.91 12.25
C GLY A 197 -19.04 -15.67 13.54
N GLU A 198 -20.01 -15.70 14.43
CA GLU A 198 -19.90 -16.32 15.74
C GLU A 198 -20.33 -17.79 15.74
N LEU A 199 -19.58 -18.63 16.44
CA LEU A 199 -19.95 -20.03 16.68
C LEU A 199 -21.16 -20.12 17.63
N LYS A 200 -22.29 -20.68 17.16
CA LYS A 200 -23.57 -20.73 17.91
C LYS A 200 -23.79 -22.04 18.67
N ASN A 201 -23.04 -23.09 18.35
CA ASN A 201 -23.21 -24.40 19.00
C ASN A 201 -21.93 -24.98 19.65
N PRO A 202 -21.16 -24.21 20.44
CA PRO A 202 -19.89 -24.66 21.00
C PRO A 202 -20.04 -25.92 21.86
N SER A 203 -21.15 -26.09 22.57
CA SER A 203 -21.40 -27.26 23.43
C SER A 203 -21.50 -28.59 22.67
N THR A 204 -21.81 -28.56 21.37
CA THR A 204 -21.93 -29.77 20.54
C THR A 204 -20.65 -30.12 19.78
N VAL A 205 -19.78 -29.16 19.57
CA VAL A 205 -18.58 -29.32 18.71
C VAL A 205 -17.27 -29.29 19.51
N LEU A 206 -17.23 -28.64 20.66
CA LEU A 206 -16.06 -28.52 21.52
C LEU A 206 -16.13 -29.42 22.75
N SER A 207 -14.98 -29.82 23.25
CA SER A 207 -14.89 -30.51 24.54
C SER A 207 -15.12 -29.53 25.71
N LYS A 208 -15.48 -30.08 26.88
CA LYS A 208 -15.65 -29.23 28.10
C LYS A 208 -14.41 -28.42 28.44
N LYS A 209 -13.21 -28.97 28.24
CA LYS A 209 -11.93 -28.24 28.49
C LYS A 209 -11.78 -27.08 27.53
N GLN A 210 -12.08 -27.27 26.25
CA GLN A 210 -12.00 -26.20 25.23
C GLN A 210 -13.01 -25.08 25.51
N ILE A 211 -14.24 -25.41 25.94
CA ILE A 211 -15.24 -24.42 26.33
C ILE A 211 -14.74 -23.57 27.51
N ILE A 212 -14.18 -24.19 28.56
CA ILE A 212 -13.64 -23.46 29.71
C ILE A 212 -12.53 -22.48 29.28
N ARG A 213 -11.62 -22.95 28.39
CA ARG A 213 -10.54 -22.11 27.86
C ARG A 213 -11.07 -20.98 26.98
N LEU A 214 -12.09 -21.23 26.15
CA LEU A 214 -12.77 -20.22 25.34
C LEU A 214 -13.39 -19.12 26.20
N GLU A 215 -14.11 -19.50 27.27
CA GLU A 215 -14.68 -18.54 28.21
C GLU A 215 -13.61 -17.74 29.00
N LYS A 216 -12.44 -18.34 29.22
CA LYS A 216 -11.28 -17.63 29.79
C LYS A 216 -10.70 -16.65 28.79
N ALA A 217 -10.59 -17.01 27.51
CA ALA A 217 -10.10 -16.14 26.42
C ALA A 217 -10.96 -14.89 26.28
N LYS A 218 -12.29 -15.02 26.36
CA LYS A 218 -13.25 -13.91 26.29
C LYS A 218 -13.11 -12.85 27.38
N LYS A 219 -12.35 -13.14 28.42
CA LYS A 219 -12.10 -12.26 29.58
C LYS A 219 -10.63 -11.84 29.72
N ASN A 220 -9.76 -12.28 28.82
CA ASN A 220 -8.35 -11.96 28.87
C ASN A 220 -7.98 -10.92 27.79
N TYR A 221 -7.68 -9.71 28.21
CA TYR A 221 -7.32 -8.57 27.39
C TYR A 221 -5.81 -8.36 27.24
N THR A 222 -5.01 -9.18 27.93
CA THR A 222 -3.55 -8.98 28.01
C THR A 222 -2.80 -9.94 27.09
N ASP A 223 -3.12 -11.25 27.18
CA ASP A 223 -2.43 -12.31 26.47
C ASP A 223 -3.40 -13.33 25.89
N PRO A 224 -3.05 -13.94 24.74
CA PRO A 224 -3.84 -15.03 24.18
C PRO A 224 -3.95 -16.22 25.13
N VAL A 225 -5.10 -16.86 25.16
CA VAL A 225 -5.39 -18.11 25.86
C VAL A 225 -5.47 -19.21 24.80
N ILE A 226 -4.71 -20.28 24.94
CA ILE A 226 -4.76 -21.43 24.05
C ILE A 226 -6.04 -22.20 24.34
N ILE A 227 -6.93 -22.31 23.37
CA ILE A 227 -8.26 -22.96 23.44
C ILE A 227 -8.13 -24.42 23.02
N VAL A 228 -7.47 -24.68 21.87
CA VAL A 228 -7.07 -26.03 21.41
C VAL A 228 -5.55 -26.08 21.46
N THR A 229 -4.99 -26.98 22.29
CA THR A 229 -3.53 -27.07 22.47
C THR A 229 -2.87 -27.83 21.32
N GLN A 230 -1.54 -27.72 21.21
CA GLN A 230 -0.76 -28.45 20.22
C GLN A 230 -0.93 -29.96 20.42
N GLU A 231 -0.93 -30.48 21.66
CA GLU A 231 -1.10 -31.88 21.96
C GLU A 231 -2.50 -32.39 21.54
N GLU A 232 -3.55 -31.58 21.75
CA GLU A 232 -4.90 -31.88 21.28
C GLU A 232 -4.96 -31.93 19.75
N ALA A 233 -4.28 -31.01 19.05
CA ALA A 233 -4.17 -31.00 17.59
C ALA A 233 -3.41 -32.23 17.07
N GLU A 234 -2.29 -32.59 17.68
CA GLU A 234 -1.51 -33.80 17.32
C GLU A 234 -2.27 -35.10 17.57
N GLU A 235 -3.16 -35.13 18.56
CA GLU A 235 -4.05 -36.29 18.78
C GLU A 235 -5.14 -36.34 17.69
N ASN A 236 -5.75 -35.22 17.33
CA ASN A 236 -6.70 -35.16 16.23
C ASN A 236 -6.07 -35.57 14.89
N GLU A 237 -4.79 -35.27 14.64
CA GLU A 237 -4.07 -35.71 13.44
C GLU A 237 -4.02 -37.22 13.28
N LYS A 238 -4.06 -37.98 14.40
CA LYS A 238 -3.95 -39.44 14.41
C LYS A 238 -5.31 -40.14 14.25
N THR A 239 -6.40 -39.52 14.71
CA THR A 239 -7.71 -40.19 14.85
C THR A 239 -8.39 -40.47 13.51
N LYS A 240 -8.28 -39.60 12.51
CA LYS A 240 -8.87 -39.70 11.17
C LYS A 240 -10.31 -40.18 11.19
N SER A 241 -11.16 -39.51 11.95
CA SER A 241 -12.55 -39.88 12.22
C SER A 241 -13.39 -39.91 10.94
N GLU A 242 -14.14 -40.98 10.74
CA GLU A 242 -15.19 -41.09 9.70
C GLU A 242 -16.51 -40.45 10.16
N ALA A 243 -16.72 -40.25 11.47
CA ALA A 243 -17.85 -39.54 12.00
C ALA A 243 -17.76 -38.05 11.66
N LYS A 244 -18.90 -37.38 11.57
CA LYS A 244 -19.00 -35.95 11.24
C LYS A 244 -19.58 -35.13 12.38
N LYS A 245 -19.18 -33.85 12.45
CA LYS A 245 -19.77 -32.83 13.30
C LYS A 245 -20.22 -31.67 12.44
N THR A 246 -21.30 -31.00 12.84
CA THR A 246 -21.80 -29.78 12.17
C THR A 246 -21.56 -28.60 13.07
N TRP A 247 -20.77 -27.65 12.60
CA TRP A 247 -20.49 -26.35 13.21
C TRP A 247 -21.48 -25.32 12.67
N ILE A 248 -22.10 -24.52 13.52
CA ILE A 248 -23.09 -23.51 13.13
C ILE A 248 -22.55 -22.14 13.45
N PHE A 249 -22.40 -21.32 12.39
CA PHE A 249 -21.99 -19.92 12.51
C PHE A 249 -23.09 -18.98 12.03
N GLU A 250 -23.19 -17.82 12.67
CA GLU A 250 -24.08 -16.73 12.26
C GLU A 250 -23.28 -15.43 12.16
N ALA A 251 -23.51 -14.67 11.08
CA ALA A 251 -22.91 -13.39 10.82
C ALA A 251 -23.97 -12.42 10.32
N GLU A 252 -24.02 -11.22 10.88
CA GLU A 252 -24.98 -10.18 10.53
C GLU A 252 -24.28 -9.09 9.74
N ASN A 253 -24.96 -8.59 8.71
CA ASN A 253 -24.54 -7.45 7.90
C ASN A 253 -23.10 -7.59 7.35
N VAL A 254 -22.79 -8.75 6.79
CA VAL A 254 -21.51 -9.04 6.11
C VAL A 254 -21.72 -9.22 4.62
N ARG A 255 -20.67 -8.97 3.84
CA ARG A 255 -20.75 -9.08 2.37
C ARG A 255 -20.40 -10.45 1.81
N ASP A 256 -19.71 -11.29 2.57
CA ASP A 256 -19.24 -12.60 2.15
C ASP A 256 -19.09 -13.55 3.34
N PHE A 257 -18.75 -14.81 3.08
CA PHE A 257 -18.49 -15.81 4.09
C PHE A 257 -17.31 -16.70 3.68
N GLY A 258 -16.34 -16.90 4.58
CA GLY A 258 -15.23 -17.81 4.43
C GLY A 258 -15.09 -18.74 5.65
N TRP A 259 -14.42 -19.87 5.47
CA TRP A 259 -14.12 -20.78 6.56
C TRP A 259 -12.87 -21.62 6.31
N ALA A 260 -12.31 -22.16 7.38
CA ALA A 260 -11.19 -23.07 7.34
C ALA A 260 -11.41 -24.26 8.27
N SER A 261 -10.82 -25.40 7.95
CA SER A 261 -10.99 -26.62 8.73
C SER A 261 -9.75 -27.50 8.66
N SER A 262 -9.34 -28.04 9.81
CA SER A 262 -8.23 -29.00 9.89
C SER A 262 -8.20 -29.73 11.23
N ARG A 263 -7.63 -30.94 11.23
CA ARG A 263 -7.19 -31.66 12.45
C ARG A 263 -5.98 -30.97 13.09
N LYS A 264 -5.16 -30.30 12.27
CA LYS A 264 -3.87 -29.69 12.66
C LYS A 264 -4.00 -28.38 13.44
N PHE A 265 -5.22 -27.83 13.60
CA PHE A 265 -5.37 -26.51 14.18
C PHE A 265 -5.17 -26.48 15.69
N ILE A 266 -4.13 -25.77 16.11
CA ILE A 266 -4.01 -25.10 17.38
C ILE A 266 -4.89 -23.84 17.27
N TRP A 267 -5.64 -23.53 18.31
CA TRP A 267 -6.49 -22.35 18.36
C TRP A 267 -6.24 -21.56 19.62
N ASP A 268 -5.91 -20.31 19.49
CA ASP A 268 -5.83 -19.39 20.61
C ASP A 268 -6.67 -18.12 20.38
N GLY A 269 -6.89 -17.35 21.44
CA GLY A 269 -7.67 -16.13 21.36
C GLY A 269 -7.52 -15.24 22.57
N MET A 270 -7.83 -13.97 22.38
CA MET A 270 -7.90 -12.95 23.45
C MET A 270 -9.01 -11.94 23.18
N ALA A 271 -9.46 -11.30 24.25
CA ALA A 271 -10.41 -10.20 24.18
C ALA A 271 -9.71 -8.89 23.80
N VAL A 272 -10.40 -8.05 23.07
CA VAL A 272 -9.96 -6.70 22.67
C VAL A 272 -11.07 -5.73 23.03
N ASP A 273 -10.75 -4.70 23.80
CA ASP A 273 -11.69 -3.62 24.07
C ASP A 273 -11.64 -2.60 22.91
N ILE A 274 -12.77 -2.43 22.25
CA ILE A 274 -12.99 -1.41 21.22
C ILE A 274 -14.15 -0.51 21.70
N SER A 275 -13.81 0.63 22.27
CA SER A 275 -14.79 1.60 22.79
C SER A 275 -15.86 0.97 23.71
N GLY A 276 -15.46 0.09 24.60
CA GLY A 276 -16.33 -0.61 25.55
C GLY A 276 -17.03 -1.86 25.02
N LYS A 277 -16.78 -2.22 23.73
CA LYS A 277 -17.23 -3.51 23.16
C LYS A 277 -16.14 -4.56 23.28
N ASN A 278 -16.52 -5.76 23.70
CA ASN A 278 -15.62 -6.90 23.73
C ASN A 278 -15.58 -7.55 22.34
N VAL A 279 -14.45 -7.46 21.64
CA VAL A 279 -14.19 -8.08 20.36
C VAL A 279 -13.17 -9.21 20.54
N MET A 280 -13.37 -10.36 19.90
CA MET A 280 -12.44 -11.47 19.99
C MET A 280 -11.40 -11.45 18.88
N ALA A 281 -10.12 -11.50 19.22
CA ALA A 281 -9.02 -11.79 18.33
C ALA A 281 -8.69 -13.29 18.43
N TYR A 282 -8.70 -13.99 17.29
CA TYR A 282 -8.39 -15.43 17.23
C TYR A 282 -7.30 -15.74 16.23
N SER A 283 -6.56 -16.84 16.49
CA SER A 283 -5.65 -17.44 15.52
C SER A 283 -5.80 -18.95 15.47
N TYR A 284 -5.74 -19.51 14.25
CA TYR A 284 -5.76 -20.96 13.98
C TYR A 284 -4.55 -21.31 13.14
N TYR A 285 -3.72 -22.20 13.62
CA TYR A 285 -2.46 -22.54 12.95
C TYR A 285 -2.00 -23.96 13.29
N PRO A 286 -1.23 -24.61 12.40
CA PRO A 286 -0.63 -25.90 12.69
C PRO A 286 0.67 -25.74 13.51
N LYS A 287 1.14 -26.83 14.12
CA LYS A 287 2.43 -26.86 14.85
C LYS A 287 3.62 -26.34 14.04
N GLU A 288 3.59 -26.48 12.70
CA GLU A 288 4.59 -25.96 11.79
C GLU A 288 4.62 -24.42 11.73
N GLY A 289 3.64 -23.76 12.30
CA GLY A 289 3.63 -22.30 12.50
C GLY A 289 4.41 -21.85 13.73
N ASN A 290 4.62 -22.75 14.71
CA ASN A 290 5.30 -22.43 15.97
C ASN A 290 6.83 -22.36 15.81
N PRO A 291 7.51 -21.51 16.63
CA PRO A 291 6.97 -20.67 17.73
C PRO A 291 6.38 -19.31 17.23
N LEU A 292 6.50 -18.99 15.96
CA LEU A 292 6.22 -17.65 15.42
C LEU A 292 4.74 -17.26 15.55
N TRP A 293 3.80 -18.20 15.27
CA TRP A 293 2.36 -17.93 15.31
C TRP A 293 1.85 -17.73 16.72
N GLU A 294 2.22 -18.58 17.67
CA GLU A 294 1.84 -18.47 19.07
C GLU A 294 2.36 -17.16 19.70
N GLN A 295 3.57 -16.76 19.30
CA GLN A 295 4.17 -15.53 19.83
C GLN A 295 3.48 -14.26 19.31
N TYR A 296 3.07 -14.23 18.05
CA TYR A 296 2.69 -12.96 17.40
C TYR A 296 1.25 -12.91 16.89
N SER A 297 0.70 -13.98 16.29
CA SER A 297 -0.47 -13.87 15.43
C SER A 297 -1.67 -13.18 16.10
N THR A 298 -2.17 -13.69 17.20
CA THR A 298 -3.35 -13.12 17.88
C THR A 298 -3.10 -11.73 18.46
N ARG A 299 -1.87 -11.46 18.93
CA ARG A 299 -1.47 -10.11 19.37
C ARG A 299 -1.48 -9.10 18.21
N VAL A 300 -1.07 -9.53 17.03
CA VAL A 300 -1.12 -8.70 15.82
C VAL A 300 -2.57 -8.44 15.39
N VAL A 301 -3.45 -9.46 15.43
CA VAL A 301 -4.89 -9.26 15.19
C VAL A 301 -5.46 -8.22 16.14
N ALA A 302 -5.22 -8.37 17.45
CA ALA A 302 -5.70 -7.44 18.47
C ALA A 302 -5.16 -6.01 18.28
N HIS A 303 -3.89 -5.88 17.93
CA HIS A 303 -3.25 -4.60 17.62
C HIS A 303 -3.87 -3.93 16.40
N SER A 304 -4.06 -4.70 15.31
CA SER A 304 -4.66 -4.21 14.06
C SER A 304 -6.06 -3.65 14.30
N LEU A 305 -6.92 -4.37 15.04
CA LEU A 305 -8.25 -3.91 15.38
C LEU A 305 -8.24 -2.55 16.11
N LYS A 306 -7.34 -2.37 17.07
CA LYS A 306 -7.21 -1.11 17.83
C LYS A 306 -6.75 0.04 16.95
N VAL A 307 -5.71 -0.18 16.14
CA VAL A 307 -5.12 0.91 15.34
C VAL A 307 -6.03 1.31 14.18
N TYR A 308 -6.60 0.34 13.47
CA TYR A 308 -7.57 0.66 12.42
C TYR A 308 -8.80 1.37 12.97
N SER A 309 -9.33 0.95 14.13
CA SER A 309 -10.44 1.64 14.79
C SER A 309 -10.09 3.09 15.18
N LYS A 310 -8.86 3.36 15.57
CA LYS A 310 -8.38 4.71 15.87
C LYS A 310 -8.47 5.66 14.67
N TYR A 311 -8.09 5.18 13.49
CA TYR A 311 -7.99 6.00 12.27
C TYR A 311 -9.23 5.98 11.39
N THR A 312 -10.20 5.08 11.64
CA THR A 312 -11.40 4.91 10.82
C THR A 312 -12.66 4.96 11.69
N ILE A 313 -13.36 3.85 11.80
CA ILE A 313 -14.54 3.65 12.67
C ILE A 313 -14.23 2.56 13.69
N ASP A 314 -14.91 2.56 14.81
CA ASP A 314 -14.82 1.45 15.75
C ASP A 314 -15.19 0.14 15.07
N TYR A 315 -14.38 -0.91 15.29
CA TYR A 315 -14.66 -2.22 14.73
C TYR A 315 -15.99 -2.77 15.26
N ILE A 316 -16.88 -3.12 14.34
CA ILE A 316 -18.28 -3.41 14.70
C ILE A 316 -18.58 -4.89 14.87
N TYR A 317 -17.80 -5.77 14.19
CA TYR A 317 -18.01 -7.20 14.23
C TYR A 317 -17.50 -7.83 15.54
N PRO A 318 -18.07 -8.98 15.98
CA PRO A 318 -17.76 -9.57 17.28
C PRO A 318 -16.35 -10.21 17.35
N GLN A 319 -15.72 -10.45 16.22
CA GLN A 319 -14.42 -11.10 16.16
C GLN A 319 -13.63 -10.76 14.90
N ALA A 320 -12.32 -11.05 14.93
CA ALA A 320 -11.46 -11.17 13.76
C ALA A 320 -10.52 -12.35 13.95
N THR A 321 -10.33 -13.13 12.90
CA THR A 321 -9.63 -14.42 12.95
C THR A 321 -8.53 -14.48 11.91
N SER A 322 -7.31 -14.79 12.32
CA SER A 322 -6.17 -15.09 11.45
C SER A 322 -5.99 -16.61 11.34
N VAL A 323 -6.04 -17.17 10.13
CA VAL A 323 -5.82 -18.59 9.86
C VAL A 323 -4.55 -18.80 9.06
N HIS A 324 -3.69 -19.69 9.54
CA HIS A 324 -2.47 -20.04 8.82
C HIS A 324 -2.77 -20.75 7.50
N ALA A 325 -2.24 -20.21 6.41
CA ALA A 325 -2.28 -20.84 5.08
C ALA A 325 -0.98 -20.53 4.32
N LYS A 326 -0.31 -21.56 3.80
CA LYS A 326 0.99 -21.39 3.13
C LYS A 326 0.87 -20.56 1.85
N GLN A 327 1.72 -19.54 1.71
CA GLN A 327 1.86 -18.73 0.49
C GLN A 327 0.60 -17.98 0.05
N ILE A 328 -0.23 -17.53 0.98
CA ILE A 328 -1.40 -16.71 0.70
C ILE A 328 -1.56 -15.64 1.78
N GLY A 329 -1.96 -14.43 1.36
CA GLY A 329 -2.67 -13.43 2.14
C GLY A 329 -4.02 -13.26 1.45
N MET A 330 -5.12 -13.32 2.19
CA MET A 330 -6.48 -13.19 1.64
C MET A 330 -7.49 -12.95 2.75
N GLU A 331 -8.30 -11.97 2.53
CA GLU A 331 -9.32 -11.47 3.44
C GLU A 331 -10.72 -12.02 3.15
N TYR A 332 -11.50 -12.15 4.23
CA TYR A 332 -12.96 -12.32 4.23
C TYR A 332 -13.51 -11.67 5.49
N PRO A 333 -14.83 -11.35 5.57
CA PRO A 333 -15.38 -10.76 6.78
C PRO A 333 -15.06 -11.60 8.02
N MET A 334 -14.45 -11.02 9.03
CA MET A 334 -14.07 -11.64 10.30
C MET A 334 -13.06 -12.80 10.23
N ILE A 335 -12.57 -13.19 9.06
CA ILE A 335 -11.59 -14.27 8.88
C ILE A 335 -10.65 -13.95 7.73
N CYS A 336 -9.37 -14.17 7.92
CA CYS A 336 -8.36 -14.03 6.88
C CYS A 336 -7.37 -15.20 6.87
N PHE A 337 -6.78 -15.46 5.70
CA PHE A 337 -5.79 -16.51 5.49
C PHE A 337 -4.41 -15.89 5.34
N ASN A 338 -3.45 -16.27 6.18
CA ASN A 338 -2.16 -15.61 6.29
C ASN A 338 -0.99 -16.59 6.18
N TYR A 339 0.05 -16.15 5.47
CA TYR A 339 1.29 -16.92 5.41
C TYR A 339 2.24 -16.53 6.56
N GLY A 340 3.25 -17.36 6.76
CA GLY A 340 4.33 -17.13 7.71
C GLY A 340 4.67 -18.42 8.45
N ARG A 341 5.69 -19.13 7.98
CA ARG A 341 6.12 -20.39 8.59
C ARG A 341 7.61 -20.33 8.89
N PRO A 342 8.03 -20.65 10.12
CA PRO A 342 9.42 -20.86 10.47
C PRO A 342 10.06 -22.00 9.64
N GLU A 343 11.37 -22.11 9.75
CA GLU A 343 12.10 -23.29 9.29
C GLU A 343 11.73 -24.51 10.16
N LYS A 344 12.02 -25.73 9.70
CA LYS A 344 11.69 -26.98 10.45
C LYS A 344 12.32 -27.04 11.85
N ASP A 345 13.41 -26.33 12.09
CA ASP A 345 14.10 -26.21 13.38
C ASP A 345 13.54 -25.12 14.30
N GLY A 346 12.43 -24.49 13.90
CA GLY A 346 11.77 -23.40 14.64
C GLY A 346 12.43 -22.03 14.46
N THR A 347 13.55 -21.92 13.77
CA THR A 347 14.19 -20.63 13.49
C THR A 347 13.50 -19.89 12.34
N TYR A 348 13.65 -18.57 12.29
CA TYR A 348 13.08 -17.75 11.21
C TYR A 348 13.94 -16.53 10.89
N SER A 349 13.84 -16.06 9.64
CA SER A 349 14.49 -14.84 9.20
C SER A 349 13.69 -13.59 9.59
N LYS A 350 14.33 -12.42 9.62
CA LYS A 350 13.61 -11.13 9.73
C LYS A 350 12.50 -11.01 8.68
N ARG A 351 12.76 -11.44 7.44
CA ARG A 351 11.77 -11.44 6.37
C ARG A 351 10.55 -12.30 6.70
N THR A 352 10.74 -13.45 7.34
CA THR A 352 9.63 -14.34 7.74
C THR A 352 8.81 -13.70 8.85
N LYS A 353 9.47 -13.17 9.92
CA LYS A 353 8.80 -12.47 11.04
C LYS A 353 7.95 -11.31 10.54
N TYR A 354 8.61 -10.31 9.93
CA TYR A 354 7.91 -9.09 9.51
C TYR A 354 6.97 -9.33 8.33
N GLY A 355 7.25 -10.33 7.49
CA GLY A 355 6.32 -10.75 6.44
C GLY A 355 5.02 -11.32 7.00
N MET A 356 5.09 -12.14 8.06
CA MET A 356 3.90 -12.67 8.74
C MET A 356 3.13 -11.55 9.46
N ILE A 357 3.82 -10.73 10.24
CA ILE A 357 3.18 -9.62 10.97
C ILE A 357 2.50 -8.67 9.98
N GLY A 358 3.22 -8.27 8.92
CA GLY A 358 2.67 -7.35 7.91
C GLY A 358 1.48 -7.91 7.15
N VAL A 359 1.48 -9.22 6.79
CA VAL A 359 0.32 -9.82 6.13
C VAL A 359 -0.88 -9.94 7.08
N ILE A 360 -0.68 -10.27 8.36
CA ILE A 360 -1.79 -10.31 9.33
C ILE A 360 -2.40 -8.92 9.52
N ILE A 361 -1.57 -7.88 9.66
CA ILE A 361 -2.05 -6.49 9.73
C ILE A 361 -2.88 -6.14 8.49
N HIS A 362 -2.37 -6.47 7.31
CA HIS A 362 -3.00 -6.20 6.02
C HIS A 362 -4.37 -6.90 5.90
N GLU A 363 -4.40 -8.22 6.08
CA GLU A 363 -5.63 -9.01 5.89
C GLU A 363 -6.68 -8.74 6.98
N VAL A 364 -6.27 -8.43 8.22
CA VAL A 364 -7.21 -7.98 9.27
C VAL A 364 -7.73 -6.58 8.94
N GLY A 365 -6.89 -5.71 8.37
CA GLY A 365 -7.25 -4.38 7.95
C GLY A 365 -8.36 -4.35 6.90
N HIS A 366 -8.40 -5.32 6.02
CA HIS A 366 -9.46 -5.48 5.02
C HIS A 366 -10.87 -5.65 5.64
N ASN A 367 -11.01 -5.99 6.90
CA ASN A 367 -12.31 -5.92 7.56
C ASN A 367 -12.91 -4.51 7.54
N PHE A 368 -12.08 -3.47 7.42
CA PHE A 368 -12.52 -2.07 7.27
C PHE A 368 -12.68 -1.68 5.80
N PHE A 369 -11.68 -1.97 4.96
CA PHE A 369 -11.64 -1.76 3.52
C PHE A 369 -11.28 -3.08 2.83
N PRO A 370 -12.16 -3.78 2.12
CA PRO A 370 -13.49 -3.36 1.69
C PRO A 370 -14.67 -3.98 2.46
N MET A 371 -14.46 -4.73 3.55
CA MET A 371 -15.54 -5.51 4.16
C MET A 371 -16.62 -4.65 4.82
N ILE A 372 -16.31 -3.44 5.28
CA ILE A 372 -17.29 -2.47 5.82
C ILE A 372 -17.52 -1.33 4.83
N ILE A 373 -16.44 -0.74 4.28
CA ILE A 373 -16.51 0.31 3.26
C ILE A 373 -16.32 -0.37 1.90
N ASN A 374 -17.42 -0.79 1.30
CA ASN A 374 -17.50 -1.80 0.25
C ASN A 374 -17.36 -1.19 -1.16
N SER A 375 -16.12 -0.85 -1.55
CA SER A 375 -15.82 -0.38 -2.90
C SER A 375 -15.90 -1.48 -3.96
N ASP A 376 -16.06 -1.11 -5.24
CA ASP A 376 -16.06 -2.06 -6.37
C ASP A 376 -14.63 -2.46 -6.75
N GLU A 377 -14.17 -3.57 -6.21
CA GLU A 377 -12.84 -4.13 -6.46
C GLU A 377 -12.68 -4.69 -7.88
N ARG A 378 -13.78 -4.98 -8.58
CA ARG A 378 -13.75 -5.35 -10.01
C ARG A 378 -13.24 -4.22 -10.89
N GLN A 379 -13.34 -2.98 -10.40
CA GLN A 379 -12.94 -1.80 -11.14
C GLN A 379 -11.75 -1.08 -10.51
N TRP A 380 -11.75 -0.87 -9.20
CA TRP A 380 -10.82 -0.01 -8.49
C TRP A 380 -10.12 -0.73 -7.34
N THR A 381 -9.21 -1.64 -7.65
CA THR A 381 -8.42 -2.38 -6.66
C THR A 381 -7.70 -1.45 -5.66
N TRP A 382 -7.31 -0.25 -6.04
CA TRP A 382 -6.62 0.68 -5.14
C TRP A 382 -7.48 1.17 -3.97
N MET A 383 -8.81 1.18 -4.10
CA MET A 383 -9.73 1.57 -3.01
C MET A 383 -9.82 0.50 -1.91
N ASP A 384 -9.54 -0.72 -2.27
CA ASP A 384 -9.36 -1.85 -1.40
C ASP A 384 -7.91 -1.88 -0.90
N GLU A 385 -6.98 -2.26 -1.73
CA GLU A 385 -5.59 -2.55 -1.41
C GLU A 385 -4.76 -1.31 -1.02
N GLY A 386 -5.02 -0.19 -1.69
CA GLY A 386 -4.27 1.05 -1.47
C GLY A 386 -4.62 1.74 -0.16
N LEU A 387 -5.92 1.87 0.14
CA LEU A 387 -6.38 2.45 1.41
C LEU A 387 -5.94 1.57 2.59
N ASN A 388 -6.06 0.25 2.42
CA ASN A 388 -5.63 -0.71 3.42
C ASN A 388 -4.10 -0.70 3.62
N THR A 389 -3.30 -0.64 2.55
CA THR A 389 -1.83 -0.55 2.64
C THR A 389 -1.36 0.74 3.34
N PHE A 390 -2.08 1.84 3.17
CA PHE A 390 -1.81 3.08 3.91
C PHE A 390 -1.98 2.87 5.41
N LEU A 391 -3.10 2.30 5.86
CA LEU A 391 -3.34 2.00 7.27
C LEU A 391 -2.42 0.90 7.81
N GLN A 392 -2.09 -0.10 6.98
CA GLN A 392 -1.08 -1.10 7.33
C GLN A 392 0.24 -0.43 7.73
N TYR A 393 0.72 0.55 6.96
CA TYR A 393 1.94 1.28 7.29
C TYR A 393 1.84 1.96 8.67
N LEU A 394 0.74 2.65 8.96
CA LEU A 394 0.54 3.28 10.28
C LEU A 394 0.53 2.23 11.40
N THR A 395 -0.15 1.12 11.18
CA THR A 395 -0.26 0.02 12.15
C THR A 395 1.09 -0.66 12.40
N GLU A 396 1.88 -0.88 11.35
CA GLU A 396 3.25 -1.40 11.46
C GLU A 396 4.16 -0.49 12.29
N GLN A 397 4.06 0.84 12.12
CA GLN A 397 4.86 1.81 12.87
C GLN A 397 4.42 1.92 14.34
N GLU A 398 3.15 1.64 14.66
CA GLU A 398 2.64 1.54 16.03
C GLU A 398 2.92 0.16 16.69
N PHE A 399 3.22 -0.87 15.89
CA PHE A 399 3.55 -2.21 16.39
C PHE A 399 4.98 -2.31 16.93
N GLU A 400 5.97 -1.83 16.21
CA GLU A 400 7.39 -1.87 16.58
C GLU A 400 8.10 -0.62 16.06
N ARG A 401 8.91 0.03 16.93
CA ARG A 401 9.68 1.22 16.53
C ARG A 401 10.68 0.87 15.42
N ASN A 402 10.68 1.67 14.34
CA ASN A 402 11.46 1.44 13.12
C ASN A 402 11.11 0.12 12.42
N TYR A 403 9.84 -0.26 12.45
CA TYR A 403 9.34 -1.41 11.69
C TYR A 403 9.78 -1.32 10.23
N PRO A 404 10.34 -2.38 9.62
CA PRO A 404 10.85 -2.34 8.26
C PRO A 404 9.73 -2.43 7.21
N SER A 405 8.88 -1.41 7.16
CA SER A 405 7.74 -1.34 6.24
C SER A 405 8.20 -1.37 4.78
N ARG A 406 7.55 -2.21 3.99
CA ARG A 406 7.87 -2.35 2.57
C ARG A 406 7.23 -1.28 1.69
N ARG A 407 6.11 -0.70 2.14
CA ARG A 407 5.29 0.29 1.44
C ARG A 407 4.97 1.44 2.40
N GLY A 408 4.57 2.56 1.87
CA GLY A 408 4.21 3.75 2.64
C GLY A 408 5.23 4.89 2.51
N PRO A 409 6.49 4.75 2.94
CA PRO A 409 7.49 5.80 2.79
C PRO A 409 7.72 6.21 1.33
N PRO A 410 7.86 7.52 1.02
CA PRO A 410 8.02 8.00 -0.36
C PRO A 410 9.16 7.33 -1.13
N LEU A 411 10.30 7.12 -0.50
CA LEU A 411 11.47 6.48 -1.14
C LEU A 411 11.21 5.06 -1.66
N ASN A 412 10.23 4.33 -1.07
CA ASN A 412 9.97 2.95 -1.44
C ASN A 412 9.26 2.81 -2.80
N ILE A 413 8.64 3.88 -3.33
CA ILE A 413 7.96 3.88 -4.64
C ILE A 413 8.83 4.43 -5.77
N VAL A 414 9.93 5.12 -5.46
CA VAL A 414 10.80 5.81 -6.43
C VAL A 414 11.24 4.88 -7.56
N GLN A 415 11.68 3.66 -7.27
CA GLN A 415 12.16 2.72 -8.30
C GLN A 415 11.06 2.30 -9.28
N TYR A 416 9.81 2.19 -8.81
CA TYR A 416 8.67 1.96 -9.68
C TYR A 416 8.38 3.18 -10.54
N MET A 417 8.30 4.37 -9.94
CA MET A 417 7.97 5.61 -10.65
C MET A 417 9.03 6.01 -11.67
N LYS A 418 10.31 5.71 -11.41
CA LYS A 418 11.43 5.93 -12.33
C LYS A 418 11.46 4.92 -13.49
N GLY A 419 10.72 3.82 -13.40
CA GLY A 419 10.74 2.72 -14.36
C GLY A 419 10.22 3.09 -15.74
N ASP A 420 10.35 2.14 -16.67
CA ASP A 420 9.85 2.28 -18.04
C ASP A 420 8.33 2.55 -18.04
N LYS A 421 7.94 3.68 -18.62
CA LYS A 421 6.55 4.14 -18.66
C LYS A 421 5.62 3.21 -19.44
N SER A 422 6.14 2.39 -20.36
CA SER A 422 5.35 1.35 -21.03
C SER A 422 4.86 0.24 -20.08
N GLY A 423 5.53 0.07 -18.92
CA GLY A 423 5.19 -0.87 -17.87
C GLY A 423 4.41 -0.25 -16.69
N ILE A 424 4.01 1.02 -16.77
CA ILE A 424 3.33 1.77 -15.71
C ILE A 424 1.99 2.27 -16.24
N VAL A 425 0.94 2.11 -15.43
CA VAL A 425 -0.40 2.61 -15.73
C VAL A 425 -0.91 3.47 -14.58
N PRO A 426 -1.87 4.39 -14.81
CA PRO A 426 -2.49 5.17 -13.74
C PRO A 426 -3.09 4.29 -12.63
N ILE A 427 -3.17 4.80 -11.41
CA ILE A 427 -3.85 4.12 -10.29
C ILE A 427 -5.32 3.81 -10.63
N MET A 428 -5.97 4.73 -11.36
CA MET A 428 -7.38 4.61 -11.80
C MET A 428 -7.62 3.57 -12.89
N THR A 429 -6.59 2.82 -13.30
CA THR A 429 -6.73 1.75 -14.29
C THR A 429 -7.60 0.62 -13.76
N ASN A 430 -8.49 0.10 -14.63
CA ASN A 430 -9.33 -1.05 -14.30
C ASN A 430 -8.50 -2.25 -13.82
N SER A 431 -8.99 -2.94 -12.82
CA SER A 431 -8.30 -4.02 -12.09
C SER A 431 -7.70 -5.10 -12.97
N GLU A 432 -8.38 -5.52 -14.05
CA GLU A 432 -7.88 -6.54 -14.96
C GLU A 432 -6.75 -6.05 -15.90
N SER A 433 -6.61 -4.72 -16.04
CA SER A 433 -5.63 -4.07 -16.93
C SER A 433 -4.40 -3.52 -16.20
N ILE A 434 -4.31 -3.71 -14.89
CA ILE A 434 -3.19 -3.18 -14.10
C ILE A 434 -1.89 -3.92 -14.46
N LEU A 435 -0.85 -3.12 -14.76
CA LEU A 435 0.52 -3.58 -14.87
C LEU A 435 1.23 -3.36 -13.53
N GLN A 436 2.19 -4.26 -13.18
CA GLN A 436 2.92 -4.21 -11.90
C GLN A 436 1.98 -4.05 -10.68
N PHE A 437 1.03 -4.96 -10.57
CA PHE A 437 -0.12 -4.91 -9.65
C PHE A 437 0.24 -4.45 -8.22
N GLY A 438 1.26 -5.04 -7.59
CA GLY A 438 1.66 -4.70 -6.23
C GLY A 438 2.20 -3.27 -6.04
N ASN A 439 2.75 -2.65 -7.10
CA ASN A 439 3.19 -1.26 -7.05
C ASN A 439 2.03 -0.30 -7.35
N ASN A 440 1.20 -0.62 -8.35
CA ASN A 440 0.11 0.23 -8.80
C ASN A 440 -1.05 0.28 -7.79
N ALA A 441 -1.57 -0.87 -7.36
CA ALA A 441 -2.75 -0.94 -6.52
C ALA A 441 -2.44 -0.74 -5.02
N TYR A 442 -1.25 -1.10 -4.56
CA TYR A 442 -0.83 -1.04 -3.14
C TYR A 442 0.14 0.12 -2.87
N GLY A 443 1.32 0.08 -3.50
CA GLY A 443 2.45 0.94 -3.14
C GLY A 443 2.22 2.42 -3.47
N LYS A 444 1.88 2.72 -4.72
CA LYS A 444 1.72 4.11 -5.18
C LYS A 444 0.57 4.83 -4.46
N PRO A 445 -0.65 4.27 -4.31
CA PRO A 445 -1.71 4.94 -3.56
C PRO A 445 -1.38 5.09 -2.07
N ALA A 446 -0.80 4.09 -1.42
CA ALA A 446 -0.40 4.21 -0.02
C ALA A 446 0.66 5.30 0.20
N THR A 447 1.62 5.43 -0.72
CA THR A 447 2.61 6.52 -0.70
C THR A 447 1.95 7.88 -0.91
N ALA A 448 1.03 7.98 -1.88
CA ALA A 448 0.28 9.22 -2.11
C ALA A 448 -0.47 9.69 -0.85
N LEU A 449 -1.16 8.77 -0.17
CA LEU A 449 -1.88 9.08 1.07
C LEU A 449 -0.93 9.48 2.22
N ASN A 450 0.23 8.84 2.33
CA ASN A 450 1.24 9.27 3.32
C ASN A 450 1.79 10.67 3.02
N ILE A 451 2.02 11.00 1.75
CA ILE A 451 2.45 12.35 1.36
C ILE A 451 1.35 13.37 1.68
N LEU A 452 0.09 13.07 1.41
CA LEU A 452 -1.04 13.93 1.81
C LEU A 452 -1.03 14.17 3.32
N ARG A 453 -0.88 13.10 4.10
CA ARG A 453 -0.91 13.15 5.56
C ARG A 453 0.28 13.89 6.17
N GLU A 454 1.49 13.61 5.71
CA GLU A 454 2.72 14.13 6.35
C GLU A 454 3.16 15.49 5.79
N THR A 455 2.92 15.75 4.50
CA THR A 455 3.55 16.86 3.78
C THR A 455 2.55 17.95 3.35
N ILE A 456 1.34 17.57 2.94
CA ILE A 456 0.39 18.51 2.31
C ILE A 456 -0.66 19.01 3.30
N MET A 457 -1.41 18.09 3.93
CA MET A 457 -2.52 18.44 4.83
C MET A 457 -2.08 18.54 6.29
N GLY A 458 -1.04 17.80 6.70
CA GLY A 458 -0.72 17.54 8.10
C GLY A 458 -1.59 16.43 8.70
N ARG A 459 -1.05 15.77 9.73
CA ARG A 459 -1.65 14.57 10.33
C ARG A 459 -3.07 14.80 10.86
N GLU A 460 -3.28 15.86 11.59
CA GLU A 460 -4.58 16.12 12.25
C GLU A 460 -5.71 16.28 11.24
N LEU A 461 -5.50 17.12 10.23
CA LEU A 461 -6.52 17.40 9.22
C LEU A 461 -6.75 16.21 8.29
N PHE A 462 -5.69 15.49 7.90
CA PHE A 462 -5.82 14.28 7.10
C PHE A 462 -6.57 13.19 7.86
N ASP A 463 -6.17 12.89 9.11
CA ASP A 463 -6.77 11.84 9.92
C ASP A 463 -8.27 12.12 10.18
N TYR A 464 -8.62 13.38 10.42
CA TYR A 464 -10.04 13.81 10.50
C TYR A 464 -10.80 13.53 9.19
N SER A 465 -10.25 13.90 8.05
CA SER A 465 -10.91 13.75 6.74
C SER A 465 -11.05 12.26 6.37
N PHE A 466 -10.03 11.45 6.64
CA PHE A 466 -10.04 10.02 6.38
C PHE A 466 -11.04 9.28 7.28
N LYS A 467 -11.15 9.69 8.54
CA LYS A 467 -12.17 9.17 9.46
C LYS A 467 -13.58 9.56 9.01
N THR A 468 -13.77 10.80 8.56
CA THR A 468 -15.05 11.26 7.98
C THR A 468 -15.44 10.44 6.75
N TYR A 469 -14.48 10.08 5.86
CA TYR A 469 -14.74 9.17 4.76
C TYR A 469 -15.21 7.80 5.25
N SER A 470 -14.55 7.24 6.24
CA SER A 470 -14.88 5.93 6.79
C SER A 470 -16.27 5.91 7.42
N GLU A 471 -16.62 6.93 8.19
CA GLU A 471 -17.96 7.07 8.82
C GLU A 471 -19.07 7.30 7.79
N ARG A 472 -18.83 8.14 6.79
CA ARG A 472 -19.81 8.49 5.75
C ARG A 472 -20.15 7.28 4.86
N TRP A 473 -19.15 6.43 4.58
CA TRP A 473 -19.26 5.35 3.60
C TRP A 473 -19.34 3.95 4.20
N ALA A 474 -19.38 3.80 5.51
CA ALA A 474 -19.62 2.51 6.17
C ALA A 474 -20.92 1.86 5.65
N PHE A 475 -20.86 0.58 5.28
CA PHE A 475 -21.97 -0.21 4.71
C PHE A 475 -22.54 0.34 3.39
N LYS A 476 -21.77 1.06 2.64
CA LYS A 476 -22.10 1.59 1.32
C LYS A 476 -21.06 1.19 0.29
N HIS A 477 -21.32 1.54 -0.97
CA HIS A 477 -20.47 1.22 -2.11
C HIS A 477 -19.86 2.50 -2.72
N PRO A 478 -18.80 3.08 -2.11
CA PRO A 478 -18.21 4.32 -2.61
C PRO A 478 -17.42 4.09 -3.90
N THR A 479 -17.39 5.13 -4.72
CA THR A 479 -16.54 5.25 -5.90
C THR A 479 -15.29 6.09 -5.58
N PRO A 480 -14.26 6.13 -6.46
CA PRO A 480 -13.14 7.05 -6.32
C PRO A 480 -13.54 8.51 -6.14
N ALA A 481 -14.58 8.95 -6.87
CA ALA A 481 -15.08 10.33 -6.75
C ALA A 481 -15.63 10.62 -5.35
N ASP A 482 -16.25 9.65 -4.70
CA ASP A 482 -16.77 9.79 -3.33
C ASP A 482 -15.64 9.91 -2.30
N PHE A 483 -14.53 9.19 -2.52
CA PHE A 483 -13.33 9.35 -1.70
C PHE A 483 -12.73 10.75 -1.87
N PHE A 484 -12.46 11.17 -3.09
CA PHE A 484 -11.83 12.47 -3.37
C PHE A 484 -12.66 13.62 -2.82
N ARG A 485 -13.97 13.64 -3.13
CA ARG A 485 -14.88 14.67 -2.62
C ARG A 485 -14.96 14.69 -1.09
N THR A 486 -15.01 13.52 -0.46
CA THR A 486 -15.09 13.49 1.01
C THR A 486 -13.81 14.04 1.64
N MET A 487 -12.64 13.72 1.09
CA MET A 487 -11.38 14.27 1.59
C MET A 487 -11.33 15.80 1.46
N GLU A 488 -11.80 16.36 0.34
CA GLU A 488 -11.85 17.81 0.12
C GLU A 488 -12.95 18.50 0.95
N ASP A 489 -14.15 17.95 0.99
CA ASP A 489 -15.26 18.48 1.80
C ASP A 489 -14.89 18.58 3.28
N ALA A 490 -14.25 17.54 3.81
CA ALA A 490 -13.91 17.47 5.24
C ALA A 490 -12.73 18.37 5.60
N SER A 491 -11.76 18.52 4.67
CA SER A 491 -10.54 19.28 4.92
C SER A 491 -10.64 20.76 4.51
N ALA A 492 -11.55 21.11 3.60
CA ALA A 492 -11.59 22.38 2.90
C ALA A 492 -10.28 22.70 2.11
N VAL A 493 -9.54 21.67 1.71
CA VAL A 493 -8.33 21.77 0.89
C VAL A 493 -8.64 21.39 -0.54
N ASP A 494 -8.25 22.22 -1.51
CA ASP A 494 -8.31 21.89 -2.94
C ASP A 494 -7.19 20.91 -3.28
N LEU A 495 -7.55 19.67 -3.62
CA LEU A 495 -6.65 18.57 -3.94
C LEU A 495 -6.76 18.10 -5.41
N ASP A 496 -7.51 18.79 -6.27
CA ASP A 496 -7.69 18.42 -7.68
C ASP A 496 -6.36 18.21 -8.41
N TRP A 497 -5.38 19.08 -8.15
CA TRP A 497 -4.04 18.97 -8.71
C TRP A 497 -3.31 17.71 -8.27
N PHE A 498 -3.54 17.28 -7.02
CA PHE A 498 -2.91 16.08 -6.43
C PHE A 498 -3.55 14.80 -7.00
N TRP A 499 -4.88 14.72 -6.98
CA TRP A 499 -5.61 13.59 -7.54
C TRP A 499 -5.27 13.37 -9.01
N ARG A 500 -5.26 14.45 -9.80
CA ARG A 500 -4.90 14.41 -11.22
C ARG A 500 -3.51 13.81 -11.43
N GLY A 501 -2.50 14.28 -10.74
CA GLY A 501 -1.12 13.84 -10.92
C GLY A 501 -0.91 12.40 -10.45
N TRP A 502 -1.29 12.11 -9.21
CA TRP A 502 -1.01 10.82 -8.60
C TRP A 502 -1.88 9.67 -9.10
N PHE A 503 -3.17 9.90 -9.32
CA PHE A 503 -4.15 8.84 -9.60
C PHE A 503 -4.48 8.67 -11.07
N TYR A 504 -4.50 9.74 -11.86
CA TYR A 504 -4.95 9.70 -13.25
C TYR A 504 -3.82 9.68 -14.29
N THR A 505 -2.56 9.87 -13.89
CA THR A 505 -1.41 9.82 -14.80
C THR A 505 -0.41 8.75 -14.43
N ASN A 506 0.50 8.43 -15.35
CA ASN A 506 1.68 7.61 -15.10
C ASN A 506 2.95 8.45 -14.91
N ASP A 507 2.78 9.76 -14.67
CA ASP A 507 3.85 10.68 -14.34
C ASP A 507 4.50 10.35 -13.00
N HIS A 508 5.57 11.05 -12.68
CA HIS A 508 6.34 10.90 -11.44
C HIS A 508 6.74 12.27 -10.88
N VAL A 509 7.26 12.27 -9.68
CA VAL A 509 7.84 13.47 -9.09
C VAL A 509 9.31 13.55 -9.48
N ASP A 510 9.70 14.65 -10.09
CA ASP A 510 11.09 15.02 -10.38
C ASP A 510 11.10 16.55 -10.53
N ILE A 511 11.47 17.24 -9.46
CA ILE A 511 11.58 18.70 -9.43
C ILE A 511 13.05 19.05 -9.32
N SER A 512 13.56 19.79 -10.28
CA SER A 512 14.96 20.21 -10.36
C SER A 512 15.16 21.61 -9.81
N LEU A 513 16.23 21.81 -9.05
CA LEU A 513 16.78 23.09 -8.69
C LEU A 513 17.81 23.49 -9.75
N ASP A 514 17.36 24.22 -10.78
CA ASP A 514 18.16 24.45 -12.00
C ASP A 514 19.25 25.49 -11.79
N LYS A 515 18.93 26.57 -11.08
CA LYS A 515 19.83 27.74 -10.97
C LYS A 515 19.51 28.57 -9.74
N VAL A 516 20.55 29.11 -9.14
CA VAL A 516 20.48 30.14 -8.11
C VAL A 516 21.29 31.35 -8.58
N ASN A 517 20.61 32.44 -8.82
CA ASN A 517 21.25 33.72 -9.11
C ASN A 517 21.27 34.56 -7.83
N TRP A 518 22.45 35.05 -7.48
CA TRP A 518 22.64 35.91 -6.32
C TRP A 518 22.94 37.33 -6.74
N PHE A 519 22.22 38.27 -6.20
CA PHE A 519 22.35 39.67 -6.45
C PHE A 519 22.56 40.43 -5.15
N LYS A 520 23.43 41.43 -5.21
CA LYS A 520 23.54 42.51 -4.22
C LYS A 520 23.17 43.82 -4.84
N ILE A 521 22.73 44.77 -4.04
CA ILE A 521 22.43 46.10 -4.53
C ILE A 521 23.76 46.78 -4.93
N ASN A 522 23.82 47.29 -6.15
CA ASN A 522 24.86 48.24 -6.54
C ASN A 522 24.48 49.60 -5.96
N THR A 523 25.27 50.07 -5.01
CA THR A 523 25.00 51.29 -4.27
C THR A 523 25.21 52.57 -5.11
N GLY A 524 25.89 52.45 -6.25
CA GLY A 524 26.34 53.57 -7.05
C GLY A 524 27.45 54.40 -6.36
N ASN A 525 27.85 54.03 -5.14
CA ASN A 525 28.92 54.71 -4.40
C ASN A 525 30.28 54.32 -4.99
N PRO A 526 31.03 55.29 -5.62
CA PRO A 526 32.28 54.97 -6.27
C PRO A 526 33.34 54.45 -5.31
N ASP A 527 33.31 54.87 -4.04
CA ASP A 527 34.24 54.38 -3.01
C ASP A 527 34.00 52.92 -2.65
N ILE A 528 32.82 52.35 -2.97
CA ILE A 528 32.47 50.93 -2.75
C ILE A 528 32.59 50.17 -4.07
N GLU A 529 32.01 50.67 -5.14
CA GLU A 529 31.83 49.93 -6.39
C GLU A 529 33.13 49.82 -7.22
N ASN A 530 33.98 50.86 -7.21
CA ASN A 530 35.22 50.84 -7.96
C ASN A 530 36.20 49.76 -7.44
N PRO A 531 36.44 49.62 -6.13
CA PRO A 531 37.25 48.49 -5.60
C PRO A 531 36.69 47.14 -5.98
N ILE A 532 35.35 46.94 -5.91
CA ILE A 532 34.67 45.70 -6.29
C ILE A 532 34.91 45.40 -7.78
N ALA A 533 34.73 46.40 -8.64
CA ALA A 533 34.96 46.27 -10.07
C ALA A 533 36.42 45.93 -10.40
N LYS A 534 37.37 46.50 -9.66
CA LYS A 534 38.81 46.19 -9.78
C LYS A 534 39.11 44.74 -9.48
N VAL A 535 38.64 44.23 -8.32
CA VAL A 535 38.83 42.85 -7.91
C VAL A 535 38.17 41.89 -8.92
N LYS A 536 36.97 42.23 -9.41
CA LYS A 536 36.30 41.43 -10.44
C LYS A 536 37.12 41.32 -11.72
N LYS A 537 37.74 42.44 -12.18
CA LYS A 537 38.61 42.48 -13.36
C LYS A 537 39.88 41.65 -13.15
N GLU A 538 40.48 41.75 -11.97
CA GLU A 538 41.71 41.01 -11.64
C GLU A 538 41.49 39.51 -11.59
N ASN A 539 40.29 39.05 -11.11
CA ASN A 539 39.88 37.65 -11.03
C ASN A 539 39.32 37.13 -12.37
N THR A 540 39.18 37.92 -13.40
CA THR A 540 38.69 37.46 -14.70
C THR A 540 39.76 36.64 -15.39
N ASN A 541 39.38 35.44 -15.87
CA ASN A 541 40.28 34.53 -16.60
C ASN A 541 40.90 35.24 -17.82
N THR A 542 42.19 35.28 -17.89
CA THR A 542 42.95 35.89 -19.02
C THR A 542 43.45 34.83 -19.99
N PHE A 543 43.64 35.22 -21.24
CA PHE A 543 44.21 34.34 -22.23
C PHE A 543 45.59 33.84 -21.76
N ILE A 544 45.85 32.52 -21.90
CA ILE A 544 47.09 31.89 -21.40
C ILE A 544 48.37 32.60 -21.89
N GLY A 545 48.35 33.19 -23.08
CA GLY A 545 49.47 34.00 -23.58
C GLY A 545 49.84 35.17 -22.68
N ASN A 546 48.82 35.86 -22.12
CA ASN A 546 49.04 36.96 -21.18
C ASN A 546 49.71 36.49 -19.88
N THR A 547 49.33 35.32 -19.39
CA THR A 547 49.97 34.68 -18.21
C THR A 547 51.40 34.31 -18.50
N ARG A 548 51.66 33.72 -19.67
CA ARG A 548 53.02 33.36 -20.10
C ARG A 548 53.90 34.58 -20.35
N ASN A 549 53.35 35.67 -20.89
CA ASN A 549 54.06 36.91 -21.13
C ASN A 549 54.62 37.51 -19.83
N LYS A 550 53.91 37.39 -18.72
CA LYS A 550 54.39 37.85 -17.40
C LYS A 550 55.72 37.22 -16.99
N SER A 551 56.00 35.99 -17.45
CA SER A 551 57.24 35.29 -17.11
C SER A 551 58.26 35.28 -18.27
N SER A 552 57.83 35.44 -19.53
CA SER A 552 58.72 35.34 -20.70
C SER A 552 59.22 36.73 -21.18
N ILE A 553 58.46 37.80 -20.91
CA ILE A 553 58.89 39.16 -21.25
C ILE A 553 59.59 39.77 -20.04
N ASN A 554 60.90 39.93 -20.14
CA ASN A 554 61.73 40.41 -19.04
C ASN A 554 61.45 41.87 -18.66
N LYS A 555 61.35 42.74 -19.66
CA LYS A 555 60.94 44.16 -19.56
C LYS A 555 60.24 44.61 -20.82
N THR A 556 59.15 45.35 -20.68
CA THR A 556 58.48 46.01 -21.79
C THR A 556 59.16 47.34 -22.14
N VAL A 557 58.75 47.97 -23.24
CA VAL A 557 59.30 49.26 -23.67
C VAL A 557 58.97 50.34 -22.65
N THR A 558 57.76 50.35 -22.08
CA THR A 558 57.35 51.35 -21.09
C THR A 558 58.05 51.17 -19.75
N GLU A 559 58.41 49.95 -19.37
CA GLU A 559 59.19 49.65 -18.16
C GLU A 559 60.66 50.01 -18.30
N SER A 560 61.18 50.05 -19.53
CA SER A 560 62.59 50.35 -19.83
C SER A 560 62.82 51.77 -20.29
N ASN A 561 61.80 52.46 -20.75
CA ASN A 561 61.93 53.84 -21.31
C ASN A 561 60.82 54.72 -20.78
N HIS A 562 61.19 55.64 -19.84
CA HIS A 562 60.23 56.60 -19.21
C HIS A 562 59.60 57.57 -20.19
N LYS A 563 60.25 57.83 -21.37
CA LYS A 563 59.69 58.65 -22.42
C LYS A 563 58.52 58.01 -23.16
N ALA A 564 58.33 56.72 -23.01
CA ALA A 564 57.21 55.96 -23.60
C ALA A 564 56.02 55.80 -22.60
N VAL A 565 56.12 56.42 -21.41
CA VAL A 565 55.09 56.49 -20.40
C VAL A 565 54.24 57.73 -20.56
N ASP A 566 52.94 57.54 -20.70
CA ASP A 566 51.96 58.68 -20.77
C ASP A 566 50.89 58.52 -19.67
N PHE A 567 49.86 59.42 -19.72
CA PHE A 567 48.75 59.36 -18.81
C PHE A 567 48.06 57.98 -18.78
N TYR A 568 47.80 57.38 -19.95
CA TYR A 568 47.09 56.10 -20.06
C TYR A 568 47.91 54.91 -19.60
N THR A 569 49.23 55.00 -19.58
CA THR A 569 50.10 53.94 -19.04
C THR A 569 49.99 53.81 -17.52
N THR A 570 49.65 54.89 -16.83
CA THR A 570 49.55 54.97 -15.37
C THR A 570 48.12 55.16 -14.87
N TYR A 571 47.16 55.39 -15.78
CA TYR A 571 45.76 55.60 -15.44
C TYR A 571 45.11 54.35 -14.89
N ASP A 572 44.54 54.48 -13.68
CA ASP A 572 43.74 53.42 -13.06
C ASP A 572 42.25 53.82 -13.12
N PRO A 573 41.43 53.17 -13.96
CA PRO A 573 40.00 53.52 -14.11
C PRO A 573 39.16 53.20 -12.87
N PHE A 574 39.73 52.53 -11.86
CA PHE A 574 39.04 52.20 -10.61
C PHE A 574 39.43 53.13 -9.46
N LEU A 575 40.22 54.13 -9.70
CA LEU A 575 40.54 55.10 -8.67
C LEU A 575 39.42 56.16 -8.60
N THR A 576 38.77 56.25 -7.44
CA THR A 576 37.67 57.21 -7.20
C THR A 576 38.25 58.63 -7.08
N ASP A 577 37.74 59.57 -7.87
CA ASP A 577 38.12 60.95 -7.83
C ASP A 577 37.04 61.85 -7.18
N THR A 578 37.30 63.18 -7.17
CA THR A 578 36.38 64.12 -6.54
C THR A 578 35.06 64.26 -7.33
N LEU A 579 35.16 64.17 -8.68
CA LEU A 579 33.97 64.27 -9.55
C LEU A 579 33.04 63.14 -9.39
N ASP A 580 33.60 61.94 -9.26
CA ASP A 580 32.83 60.75 -8.97
C ASP A 580 32.00 60.85 -7.66
N ARG A 581 32.60 61.44 -6.62
CA ARG A 581 31.90 61.67 -5.34
C ARG A 581 30.86 62.80 -5.45
N GLU A 582 31.13 63.83 -6.21
CA GLU A 582 30.14 64.87 -6.48
C GLU A 582 28.91 64.36 -7.23
N ASP A 583 29.12 63.55 -8.25
CA ASP A 583 28.05 62.95 -9.03
C ASP A 583 27.23 61.94 -8.19
N TYR A 584 27.88 61.19 -7.35
CA TYR A 584 27.17 60.35 -6.37
C TYR A 584 26.35 61.20 -5.37
N SER A 585 26.88 62.33 -4.91
CA SER A 585 26.14 63.24 -4.01
C SER A 585 24.90 63.84 -4.69
N LYS A 586 24.99 64.14 -5.99
CA LYS A 586 23.84 64.63 -6.81
C LYS A 586 22.80 63.52 -6.96
N TYR A 587 23.24 62.32 -7.23
CA TYR A 587 22.37 61.12 -7.30
C TYR A 587 21.58 60.91 -6.00
N LEU A 588 22.25 60.91 -4.84
CA LEU A 588 21.60 60.77 -3.53
C LEU A 588 20.56 61.86 -3.22
N LYS A 589 20.76 63.09 -3.70
CA LYS A 589 19.79 64.21 -3.52
C LYS A 589 18.47 63.97 -4.25
N ASN A 590 18.49 63.18 -5.30
CA ASN A 590 17.29 62.86 -6.09
C ASN A 590 16.49 61.68 -5.54
N LEU A 591 16.98 60.96 -4.52
CA LEU A 591 16.33 59.83 -3.89
C LEU A 591 15.47 60.24 -2.69
N SER A 592 14.34 59.56 -2.50
CA SER A 592 13.56 59.65 -1.28
C SER A 592 14.32 59.02 -0.10
N GLU A 593 13.87 59.22 1.13
CA GLU A 593 14.50 58.61 2.31
C GLU A 593 14.38 57.08 2.29
N ASP A 594 13.22 56.56 1.82
CA ASP A 594 13.01 55.11 1.68
C ASP A 594 13.96 54.46 0.65
N GLU A 595 14.21 55.16 -0.48
CA GLU A 595 15.17 54.70 -1.49
C GLU A 595 16.62 54.73 -0.97
N LYS A 596 16.97 55.71 -0.16
CA LYS A 596 18.29 55.78 0.51
C LYS A 596 18.46 54.64 1.53
N GLU A 597 17.42 54.25 2.27
CA GLU A 597 17.45 53.12 3.18
C GLU A 597 17.64 51.78 2.41
N ILE A 598 16.97 51.63 1.25
CA ILE A 598 17.17 50.46 0.39
C ILE A 598 18.62 50.34 -0.09
N LEU A 599 19.24 51.47 -0.50
CA LEU A 599 20.65 51.49 -0.91
C LEU A 599 21.64 51.08 0.19
N LYS A 600 21.27 51.32 1.45
CA LYS A 600 22.09 50.91 2.63
C LYS A 600 21.86 49.48 3.06
N SER A 601 20.90 48.76 2.42
CA SER A 601 20.51 47.41 2.83
C SER A 601 21.61 46.40 2.49
N ASP A 602 22.02 45.63 3.48
CA ASP A 602 22.99 44.51 3.35
C ASP A 602 22.29 43.19 2.90
N LYS A 603 21.02 43.27 2.51
CA LYS A 603 20.25 42.07 2.13
C LYS A 603 20.79 41.39 0.88
N ASN A 604 20.63 40.09 0.87
CA ASN A 604 20.97 39.21 -0.26
C ASN A 604 19.71 38.89 -1.05
N TYR A 605 19.73 39.04 -2.35
CA TYR A 605 18.62 38.77 -3.24
C TYR A 605 18.93 37.54 -4.07
N TYR A 606 18.12 36.49 -3.90
CA TYR A 606 18.29 35.23 -4.62
C TYR A 606 17.10 35.00 -5.54
N GLU A 607 17.35 34.80 -6.83
CA GLU A 607 16.38 34.29 -7.79
C GLU A 607 16.67 32.82 -8.02
N ILE A 608 15.77 31.93 -7.58
CA ILE A 608 15.91 30.50 -7.70
C ILE A 608 14.95 29.99 -8.79
N HIS A 609 15.47 29.17 -9.68
CA HIS A 609 14.75 28.55 -10.79
C HIS A 609 14.48 27.08 -10.50
N PHE A 610 13.27 26.63 -10.79
CA PHE A 610 12.85 25.26 -10.64
C PHE A 610 12.17 24.76 -11.92
N SER A 611 12.44 23.49 -12.28
CA SER A 611 11.74 22.77 -13.35
C SER A 611 11.04 21.54 -12.81
N ASN A 612 9.81 21.31 -13.26
CA ASN A 612 9.09 20.05 -13.01
C ASN A 612 9.33 19.13 -14.21
N ILE A 613 10.27 18.21 -14.05
CA ILE A 613 10.70 17.25 -15.10
C ILE A 613 9.75 16.06 -15.15
N GLY A 614 9.25 15.65 -13.99
CA GLY A 614 8.47 14.42 -13.81
C GLY A 614 6.99 14.52 -14.17
N GLY A 615 6.43 15.73 -14.20
CA GLY A 615 5.03 16.00 -14.54
C GLY A 615 4.10 16.15 -13.33
N ILE A 616 4.31 15.42 -12.24
CA ILE A 616 3.53 15.58 -11.01
C ILE A 616 3.99 16.86 -10.30
N VAL A 617 3.06 17.79 -10.07
CA VAL A 617 3.35 18.98 -9.26
C VAL A 617 3.35 18.62 -7.78
N MET A 618 4.27 19.23 -7.01
CA MET A 618 4.39 19.03 -5.57
C MET A 618 4.77 20.37 -4.89
N PRO A 619 4.55 20.51 -3.58
CA PRO A 619 5.13 21.60 -2.82
C PRO A 619 6.64 21.65 -3.00
N ILE A 620 7.22 22.84 -2.99
CA ILE A 620 8.66 23.05 -2.99
C ILE A 620 9.11 23.19 -1.54
N ILE A 621 9.94 22.26 -1.08
CA ILE A 621 10.49 22.24 0.28
C ILE A 621 11.98 22.51 0.16
N LEU A 622 12.44 23.63 0.74
CA LEU A 622 13.84 24.05 0.64
C LEU A 622 14.47 24.08 2.03
N GLU A 623 15.68 23.57 2.13
CA GLU A 623 16.58 23.89 3.22
C GLU A 623 17.59 24.94 2.72
N PHE A 624 17.56 26.12 3.31
CA PHE A 624 18.58 27.13 3.15
C PHE A 624 19.65 26.94 4.19
N GLN A 625 20.88 26.67 3.77
CA GLN A 625 22.05 26.55 4.62
C GLN A 625 22.91 27.78 4.43
N TYR A 626 23.12 28.54 5.49
CA TYR A 626 23.81 29.82 5.48
C TYR A 626 25.32 29.67 5.73
N THR A 627 26.09 30.70 5.34
CA THR A 627 27.55 30.75 5.56
C THR A 627 27.96 30.75 7.04
N ASP A 628 27.04 31.14 7.95
CA ASP A 628 27.23 31.09 9.40
C ASP A 628 26.91 29.73 10.03
N ALA A 629 26.73 28.71 9.21
CA ALA A 629 26.35 27.33 9.59
C ALA A 629 24.96 27.19 10.22
N THR A 630 24.10 28.19 10.15
CA THR A 630 22.66 28.05 10.49
C THR A 630 21.87 27.55 9.28
N SER A 631 20.68 26.98 9.50
CA SER A 631 19.78 26.58 8.41
C SER A 631 18.32 26.94 8.69
N GLU A 632 17.52 27.00 7.64
CA GLU A 632 16.08 27.29 7.69
C GLU A 632 15.33 26.43 6.68
N ILE A 633 14.13 25.94 7.04
CA ILE A 633 13.24 25.19 6.15
C ILE A 633 12.13 26.09 5.65
N ILE A 634 12.00 26.20 4.34
CA ILE A 634 10.94 26.95 3.68
C ILE A 634 10.04 26.00 2.92
N ARG A 635 8.73 26.07 3.18
CA ARG A 635 7.71 25.29 2.49
C ARG A 635 6.85 26.19 1.62
N ILE A 636 6.85 25.91 0.33
CA ILE A 636 6.08 26.66 -0.68
C ILE A 636 4.98 25.75 -1.18
N PRO A 637 3.70 26.13 -1.05
CA PRO A 637 2.58 25.31 -1.49
C PRO A 637 2.62 24.99 -2.99
N ALA A 638 2.00 23.86 -3.38
CA ALA A 638 2.00 23.38 -4.77
C ALA A 638 1.33 24.35 -5.75
N GLU A 639 0.48 25.26 -5.28
CA GLU A 639 -0.18 26.31 -6.07
C GLU A 639 0.81 27.27 -6.74
N ILE A 640 2.09 27.23 -6.36
CA ILE A 640 3.12 28.00 -7.09
C ILE A 640 3.18 27.59 -8.57
N TRP A 641 2.82 26.34 -8.88
CA TRP A 641 2.81 25.78 -10.23
C TRP A 641 1.56 26.14 -11.06
N LYS A 642 0.55 26.80 -10.48
CA LYS A 642 -0.77 27.04 -11.11
C LYS A 642 -0.74 27.81 -12.45
N ARG A 643 0.26 28.67 -12.67
CA ARG A 643 0.41 29.43 -13.92
C ARG A 643 1.35 28.76 -14.92
N ASN A 644 2.27 27.97 -14.45
CA ASN A 644 3.20 27.21 -15.27
C ASN A 644 3.62 25.95 -14.52
N SER A 645 3.12 24.81 -14.97
CA SER A 645 3.40 23.50 -14.35
C SER A 645 4.79 22.94 -14.68
N GLN A 646 5.54 23.59 -15.59
CA GLN A 646 6.84 23.09 -16.05
C GLN A 646 8.01 23.85 -15.45
N GLN A 647 7.93 25.19 -15.33
CA GLN A 647 9.03 26.01 -14.84
C GLN A 647 8.54 27.20 -14.06
N ILE A 648 9.22 27.50 -12.97
CA ILE A 648 8.96 28.67 -12.14
C ILE A 648 10.26 29.32 -11.68
N LYS A 649 10.15 30.60 -11.31
CA LYS A 649 11.20 31.37 -10.66
C LYS A 649 10.63 32.02 -9.42
N LYS A 650 11.41 32.01 -8.35
CA LYS A 650 11.02 32.66 -7.10
C LYS A 650 12.16 33.49 -6.56
N ILE A 651 11.82 34.70 -6.10
CA ILE A 651 12.77 35.63 -5.46
C ILE A 651 12.66 35.44 -3.95
N PHE A 652 13.83 35.39 -3.31
CA PHE A 652 14.01 35.40 -1.87
C PHE A 652 14.89 36.59 -1.49
N ILE A 653 14.51 37.33 -0.44
CA ILE A 653 15.28 38.44 0.13
C ILE A 653 15.71 37.99 1.53
N LEU A 654 16.99 37.74 1.69
CA LEU A 654 17.55 37.14 2.90
C LEU A 654 18.55 38.08 3.59
N ASP A 655 18.57 38.03 4.91
CA ASP A 655 19.57 38.77 5.72
C ASP A 655 20.94 38.11 5.67
N LYS A 656 20.98 36.80 5.44
CA LYS A 656 22.19 36.01 5.43
C LYS A 656 22.55 35.51 4.04
N GLU A 657 23.84 35.28 3.84
CA GLU A 657 24.36 34.70 2.61
C GLU A 657 24.16 33.18 2.59
N LEU A 658 23.62 32.64 1.47
CA LEU A 658 23.44 31.21 1.26
C LEU A 658 24.79 30.55 0.94
N ASN A 659 25.06 29.44 1.63
CA ASN A 659 26.14 28.51 1.31
C ASN A 659 25.64 27.37 0.44
N ASN A 660 24.48 26.76 0.82
CA ASN A 660 23.84 25.69 0.05
C ASN A 660 22.32 25.88 0.04
N VAL A 661 21.67 25.32 -0.99
CA VAL A 661 20.24 25.12 -1.07
C VAL A 661 19.98 23.64 -1.34
N VAL A 662 19.12 23.02 -0.54
CA VAL A 662 18.72 21.64 -0.73
C VAL A 662 17.21 21.58 -0.95
N LEU A 663 16.81 20.96 -2.05
CA LEU A 663 15.40 20.70 -2.37
C LEU A 663 15.02 19.33 -1.78
N ASP A 664 13.84 19.24 -1.16
CA ASP A 664 13.29 18.06 -0.49
C ASP A 664 14.27 17.37 0.49
N PRO A 665 14.78 18.09 1.50
CA PRO A 665 15.84 17.61 2.38
C PRO A 665 15.48 16.37 3.21
N PHE A 666 14.17 16.11 3.38
CA PHE A 666 13.66 14.97 4.16
C PHE A 666 13.04 13.87 3.31
N SER A 667 13.17 13.94 1.97
CA SER A 667 12.59 12.98 1.02
C SER A 667 11.08 12.80 1.19
N GLU A 668 10.35 13.91 1.29
CA GLU A 668 8.91 13.93 1.57
C GLU A 668 8.05 13.77 0.30
N THR A 669 8.62 13.97 -0.91
CA THR A 669 7.84 14.10 -2.16
C THR A 669 7.89 12.90 -3.09
N ALA A 670 8.70 11.89 -2.81
CA ALA A 670 9.01 10.76 -3.71
C ALA A 670 9.74 11.18 -4.99
N ASP A 671 10.59 12.20 -4.92
CA ASP A 671 11.43 12.65 -6.03
C ASP A 671 12.32 11.50 -6.52
N VAL A 672 12.33 11.27 -7.84
CA VAL A 672 13.03 10.13 -8.44
C VAL A 672 14.48 10.45 -8.81
N ASP A 673 14.87 11.73 -8.84
CA ASP A 673 16.24 12.17 -9.11
C ASP A 673 16.75 13.24 -8.13
N ILE A 674 17.20 12.80 -6.99
CA ILE A 674 17.76 13.67 -5.95
C ILE A 674 19.12 14.29 -6.33
N SER A 675 19.72 13.92 -7.46
CA SER A 675 21.01 14.49 -7.91
C SER A 675 20.88 15.93 -8.39
N ASN A 676 19.67 16.34 -8.80
CA ASN A 676 19.34 17.69 -9.25
C ASN A 676 18.77 18.60 -8.13
N ASN A 677 18.78 18.12 -6.88
CA ASN A 677 18.18 18.78 -5.71
C ASN A 677 19.14 19.67 -4.92
N HIS A 678 20.36 19.88 -5.40
CA HIS A 678 21.39 20.61 -4.65
C HIS A 678 21.96 21.80 -5.41
N TRP A 679 22.14 22.90 -4.71
CA TRP A 679 22.96 24.02 -5.15
C TRP A 679 23.99 24.41 -4.07
N PRO A 680 25.29 24.55 -4.39
CA PRO A 680 25.92 24.15 -5.63
C PRO A 680 25.78 22.64 -5.90
N ALA A 681 25.82 22.25 -7.19
CA ALA A 681 25.69 20.84 -7.58
C ALA A 681 26.70 19.96 -6.83
N ARG A 682 26.20 18.90 -6.20
CA ARG A 682 27.01 18.02 -5.33
C ARG A 682 27.36 16.74 -6.06
N ALA A 683 28.65 16.43 -6.14
CA ALA A 683 29.11 15.15 -6.63
C ALA A 683 29.27 14.18 -5.43
N GLU A 684 28.55 13.05 -5.46
CA GLU A 684 28.72 11.97 -4.48
C GLU A 684 29.62 10.88 -5.02
N ALA A 685 30.63 10.50 -4.23
CA ALA A 685 31.50 9.37 -4.58
C ALA A 685 30.77 8.04 -4.36
N THR A 686 30.50 7.30 -5.43
CA THR A 686 29.98 5.95 -5.37
C THR A 686 31.11 4.93 -5.14
N ARG A 687 30.90 4.00 -4.21
CA ARG A 687 31.87 2.91 -3.99
C ARG A 687 31.69 1.83 -5.04
N PHE A 688 32.71 1.62 -5.85
CA PHE A 688 32.76 0.52 -6.79
C PHE A 688 33.08 -0.79 -6.06
N GLN A 689 32.11 -1.74 -6.08
CA GLN A 689 32.27 -3.02 -5.39
C GLN A 689 32.88 -4.07 -6.33
N LEU A 690 34.07 -4.57 -5.98
CA LEU A 690 34.66 -5.73 -6.62
C LEU A 690 34.28 -7.00 -5.85
N PHE A 691 33.75 -8.01 -6.53
CA PHE A 691 33.39 -9.27 -5.91
C PHE A 691 33.85 -10.48 -6.71
N LYS A 692 34.29 -11.54 -6.02
CA LYS A 692 34.28 -12.90 -6.54
C LYS A 692 32.97 -13.55 -6.19
N GLN A 693 32.39 -14.35 -7.09
CA GLN A 693 31.17 -15.08 -6.85
C GLN A 693 31.26 -15.86 -5.53
N ARG A 694 30.45 -15.49 -4.53
CA ARG A 694 30.39 -16.16 -3.24
C ARG A 694 29.31 -17.24 -3.31
N LYS A 695 29.56 -18.42 -2.73
CA LYS A 695 28.48 -19.39 -2.44
C LYS A 695 27.51 -18.71 -1.48
N ASN A 696 26.21 -18.65 -1.85
CA ASN A 696 25.17 -18.15 -0.96
C ASN A 696 25.12 -19.03 0.29
N ASN A 697 25.37 -18.44 1.45
CA ASN A 697 25.11 -19.09 2.71
C ASN A 697 23.58 -19.25 2.85
N LYS A 698 23.12 -20.49 3.02
CA LYS A 698 21.68 -20.80 3.15
C LYS A 698 21.14 -20.50 4.55
N ASP A 699 22.02 -20.35 5.56
CA ASP A 699 21.63 -20.14 6.95
C ASP A 699 21.03 -18.76 7.20
N ASN A 700 19.90 -18.69 7.92
CA ASN A 700 19.36 -17.45 8.41
C ASN A 700 20.18 -16.91 9.61
N PRO A 701 20.00 -15.62 10.04
CA PRO A 701 20.78 -15.04 11.13
C PRO A 701 20.69 -15.81 12.46
N MET A 702 19.52 -16.38 12.81
CA MET A 702 19.35 -17.18 14.04
C MET A 702 20.18 -18.47 13.98
N GLN A 703 20.15 -19.17 12.85
CA GLN A 703 20.96 -20.38 12.64
C GLN A 703 22.45 -20.07 12.71
N ARG A 704 22.87 -18.92 12.16
CA ARG A 704 24.27 -18.47 12.25
C ARG A 704 24.69 -18.16 13.67
N ASP A 705 23.82 -17.52 14.48
CA ASP A 705 24.09 -17.23 15.88
C ASP A 705 24.25 -18.51 16.72
N ILE A 706 23.34 -19.49 16.52
CA ILE A 706 23.43 -20.80 17.17
C ILE A 706 24.77 -21.49 16.85
N LYS A 707 25.13 -21.58 15.56
CA LYS A 707 26.40 -22.17 15.12
C LYS A 707 27.62 -21.42 15.66
N ALA A 708 27.54 -20.10 15.78
CA ALA A 708 28.62 -19.29 16.35
C ALA A 708 28.83 -19.58 17.84
N LYS A 709 27.74 -19.77 18.62
CA LYS A 709 27.79 -20.15 20.04
C LYS A 709 28.36 -21.55 20.23
N GLU A 710 27.92 -22.54 19.44
CA GLU A 710 28.47 -23.89 19.45
C GLU A 710 30.00 -23.93 19.21
N ILE A 711 30.53 -23.06 18.35
CA ILE A 711 31.97 -22.94 18.09
C ILE A 711 32.72 -22.35 19.26
N ILE A 712 32.10 -21.46 20.04
CA ILE A 712 32.68 -20.81 21.23
C ILE A 712 32.72 -21.81 22.40
N ASP A 713 31.67 -22.61 22.58
CA ASP A 713 31.54 -23.63 23.63
C ASP A 713 32.52 -24.83 23.45
N ILE A 714 33.05 -25.02 22.23
CA ILE A 714 34.03 -26.08 21.88
C ILE A 714 35.48 -25.60 22.04
N LYS A 715 35.74 -24.30 22.20
CA LYS A 715 37.07 -23.72 22.47
C LYS A 715 37.28 -23.41 23.95
#